data_0336bea5f9c2d48ee960c2d97b5f14f8
#
_entry.id   0336bea5f9c2d48ee960c2d97b5f14f8
#
_cell.length_a   1.000
_cell.length_b   1.000
_cell.length_c   1.000
_cell.angle_alpha   90.00
_cell.angle_beta   90.00
_cell.angle_gamma   90.00
#
_symmetry.space_group_name_H-M   'P 1'
#
loop_
_entity.id
_entity.type
_entity.pdbx_description
1 polymer ?
#
loop_
_entity_poly.entity_id
_entity_poly.type
_entity_poly.pdbx_seq_one_letter_code
_entity_poly.pdbx_strand_id
1 'polypeptide(L)'
;MGKTLTEKLIAAHLVSGSMEPGAEVALRIDQTLTQDATGTMAYLEFESMGIDRVKTKRSVAYIDHNTLQSGFENADDHRYIQSVAAKHGIWFSRPGNGICHQVHLERFGVPGQTLIGSDSHTPTGGGIGMLAFGAGGMDVAVAMGGGAYYITMPKVIKVELTGALRPFVTAKDISLEVLRLLSVKGGVGHVMEWGGPGIAGLSVPERATITNMGTELGATTSIFPSDEVTRAFLKAQGREADFTPLSADPDAAYDRIIHIDLDTLEPLIACPHMPDKVVPVRSLKGVKVDQVCVGSCTNSSLYDLLKTAAMLKGRTVAPSVSMSVSPGSRQVLTMLANCGALSDILASGARLLECACGPCIGMGFSPNSGGVSLRTFNRNFEGRSGTADAKVYLVSPETAVAAALTGEITDPRDLGLDALYVDLPERFLIDDSAVLAPASPEDAAQLEVLRGPNIKEFPQGKPVGDAITAKLTLKVGDNITTDHIMPAGSKILPYRSNIPKLSEFCFAVCDKEFAQTAKAAGETILVGGSNYGQGSSREHAALVPLYLGVRAVIAKSFARIHAANLINAGILPLTFAAPDDYDALTQGETLTLTGIDAGLDSGTMTLHAGNREIPVCGSFTKRQAAMLRAGGLLNYTKEGND
;
A
#
# COMPACT_ATOMS: atom_id res chain seq x y z
N MET A 1 -33.33 9.70 1.20
CA MET A 1 -32.40 8.86 1.97
C MET A 1 -31.11 9.63 2.07
N GLY A 2 -30.64 9.87 3.28
CA GLY A 2 -29.38 10.60 3.51
C GLY A 2 -28.18 9.82 3.00
N LYS A 3 -27.08 10.52 2.76
CA LYS A 3 -25.83 9.95 2.25
C LYS A 3 -24.86 9.67 3.40
N THR A 4 -24.13 8.55 3.31
CA THR A 4 -22.97 8.27 4.14
C THR A 4 -21.87 9.30 3.85
N LEU A 5 -20.89 9.44 4.74
CA LEU A 5 -19.72 10.29 4.50
C LEU A 5 -18.96 9.82 3.25
N THR A 6 -18.80 8.52 3.12
CA THR A 6 -18.16 7.87 1.96
C THR A 6 -18.84 8.26 0.65
N GLU A 7 -20.17 8.15 0.57
CA GLU A 7 -20.93 8.51 -0.63
C GLU A 7 -20.81 10.00 -0.97
N LYS A 8 -20.80 10.89 0.05
CA LYS A 8 -20.57 12.33 -0.16
C LYS A 8 -19.21 12.60 -0.78
N LEU A 9 -18.17 11.96 -0.26
CA LEU A 9 -16.81 12.16 -0.75
C LEU A 9 -16.60 11.57 -2.15
N ILE A 10 -17.13 10.37 -2.41
CA ILE A 10 -17.10 9.78 -3.75
C ILE A 10 -17.83 10.69 -4.74
N ALA A 11 -19.05 11.15 -4.41
CA ALA A 11 -19.83 12.04 -5.27
C ALA A 11 -19.10 13.36 -5.58
N ALA A 12 -18.37 13.92 -4.61
CA ALA A 12 -17.62 15.17 -4.79
C ALA A 12 -16.40 15.03 -5.72
N HIS A 13 -15.91 13.78 -5.91
CA HIS A 13 -14.73 13.49 -6.73
C HIS A 13 -15.05 12.64 -7.96
N LEU A 14 -16.32 12.32 -8.19
CA LEU A 14 -16.77 11.48 -9.31
C LEU A 14 -16.48 12.15 -10.65
N VAL A 15 -15.72 11.49 -11.50
CA VAL A 15 -15.46 11.89 -12.89
C VAL A 15 -16.44 11.20 -13.82
N SER A 16 -16.66 9.89 -13.63
CA SER A 16 -17.58 9.09 -14.42
C SER A 16 -18.01 7.82 -13.67
N GLY A 17 -19.05 7.16 -14.15
CA GLY A 17 -19.57 5.92 -13.57
C GLY A 17 -20.85 6.13 -12.78
N SER A 18 -21.42 5.04 -12.25
CA SER A 18 -22.64 5.02 -11.43
C SER A 18 -22.31 4.77 -9.97
N MET A 19 -22.95 5.52 -9.08
CA MET A 19 -22.81 5.32 -7.63
C MET A 19 -23.59 4.09 -7.09
N GLU A 20 -23.95 3.17 -7.97
CA GLU A 20 -24.56 1.90 -7.62
C GLU A 20 -23.47 0.94 -7.07
N PRO A 21 -23.63 0.33 -5.89
CA PRO A 21 -22.68 -0.63 -5.36
C PRO A 21 -22.31 -1.72 -6.37
N GLY A 22 -21.02 -1.95 -6.59
CA GLY A 22 -20.51 -2.92 -7.56
C GLY A 22 -20.26 -2.37 -8.96
N ALA A 23 -20.76 -1.16 -9.30
CA ALA A 23 -20.42 -0.48 -10.55
C ALA A 23 -19.00 0.09 -10.53
N GLU A 24 -18.38 0.23 -11.70
CA GLU A 24 -17.10 0.94 -11.82
C GLU A 24 -17.33 2.46 -11.71
N VAL A 25 -16.53 3.13 -10.90
CA VAL A 25 -16.50 4.59 -10.75
C VAL A 25 -15.09 5.11 -10.92
N ALA A 26 -14.95 6.24 -11.60
CA ALA A 26 -13.71 6.97 -11.79
C ALA A 26 -13.67 8.18 -10.86
N LEU A 27 -12.60 8.32 -10.09
CA LEU A 27 -12.43 9.38 -9.09
C LEU A 27 -11.27 10.29 -9.47
N ARG A 28 -11.51 11.60 -9.34
CA ARG A 28 -10.44 12.58 -9.36
C ARG A 28 -9.62 12.47 -8.09
N ILE A 29 -8.30 12.47 -8.24
CA ILE A 29 -7.34 12.40 -7.14
C ILE A 29 -6.75 13.79 -6.86
N ASP A 30 -6.86 14.22 -5.61
CA ASP A 30 -6.31 15.50 -5.14
C ASP A 30 -4.85 15.37 -4.73
N GLN A 31 -4.47 14.27 -4.06
CA GLN A 31 -3.13 14.07 -3.51
C GLN A 31 -2.57 12.68 -3.84
N THR A 32 -1.25 12.61 -4.03
CA THR A 32 -0.54 11.34 -4.14
C THR A 32 0.57 11.21 -3.11
N LEU A 33 0.82 9.96 -2.69
CA LEU A 33 1.87 9.57 -1.77
C LEU A 33 2.69 8.45 -2.37
N THR A 34 4.01 8.59 -2.40
CA THR A 34 4.93 7.48 -2.71
C THR A 34 5.96 7.32 -1.60
N GLN A 35 6.43 6.10 -1.39
CA GLN A 35 7.55 5.79 -0.50
C GLN A 35 8.68 5.12 -1.30
N ASP A 36 9.90 5.13 -0.79
CA ASP A 36 11.09 4.75 -1.56
C ASP A 36 11.19 3.27 -1.96
N ALA A 37 10.40 2.38 -1.35
CA ALA A 37 10.37 0.98 -1.78
C ALA A 37 9.58 0.77 -3.09
N THR A 38 8.65 1.67 -3.44
CA THR A 38 7.79 1.59 -4.64
C THR A 38 7.92 2.82 -5.53
N GLY A 39 8.40 3.94 -4.99
CA GLY A 39 8.41 5.26 -5.65
C GLY A 39 9.29 5.30 -6.90
N THR A 40 10.46 4.65 -6.91
CA THR A 40 11.33 4.64 -8.09
C THR A 40 10.58 4.14 -9.32
N MET A 41 9.81 3.05 -9.21
CA MET A 41 9.00 2.54 -10.33
C MET A 41 7.88 3.50 -10.71
N ALA A 42 7.10 3.99 -9.73
CA ALA A 42 6.01 4.92 -9.98
C ALA A 42 6.49 6.20 -10.71
N TYR A 43 7.71 6.67 -10.41
CA TYR A 43 8.28 7.82 -11.11
C TYR A 43 8.82 7.48 -12.49
N LEU A 44 9.38 6.30 -12.70
CA LEU A 44 9.75 5.84 -14.05
C LEU A 44 8.50 5.72 -14.95
N GLU A 45 7.39 5.24 -14.40
CA GLU A 45 6.09 5.19 -15.06
C GLU A 45 5.56 6.60 -15.38
N PHE A 46 5.63 7.53 -14.42
CA PHE A 46 5.25 8.92 -14.62
C PHE A 46 6.10 9.59 -15.72
N GLU A 47 7.43 9.46 -15.67
CA GLU A 47 8.33 10.00 -16.68
C GLU A 47 8.05 9.43 -18.09
N SER A 48 7.65 8.15 -18.18
CA SER A 48 7.33 7.49 -19.46
C SER A 48 6.13 8.12 -20.18
N MET A 49 5.22 8.76 -19.43
CA MET A 49 4.12 9.53 -20.01
C MET A 49 4.57 10.82 -20.66
N GLY A 50 5.79 11.32 -20.37
CA GLY A 50 6.32 12.58 -20.92
C GLY A 50 5.56 13.82 -20.44
N ILE A 51 4.97 13.76 -19.24
CA ILE A 51 4.28 14.89 -18.60
C ILE A 51 5.29 15.67 -17.76
N ASP A 52 5.40 16.97 -18.01
CA ASP A 52 6.43 17.79 -17.38
C ASP A 52 6.23 17.96 -15.87
N ARG A 53 4.99 18.11 -15.41
CA ARG A 53 4.66 18.32 -13.99
C ARG A 53 3.39 17.57 -13.60
N VAL A 54 3.33 17.16 -12.33
CA VAL A 54 2.13 16.55 -11.75
C VAL A 54 0.93 17.50 -11.83
N LYS A 55 -0.26 16.93 -12.05
CA LYS A 55 -1.52 17.67 -12.16
C LYS A 55 -2.39 17.61 -10.90
N THR A 56 -1.96 16.86 -9.89
CA THR A 56 -2.61 16.78 -8.59
C THR A 56 -2.41 18.08 -7.79
N LYS A 57 -3.28 18.34 -6.83
CA LYS A 57 -3.10 19.48 -5.90
C LYS A 57 -1.83 19.32 -5.07
N ARG A 58 -1.49 18.09 -4.69
CA ARG A 58 -0.28 17.77 -3.92
C ARG A 58 0.19 16.36 -4.23
N SER A 59 1.44 16.23 -4.61
CA SER A 59 2.15 14.94 -4.67
C SER A 59 3.34 14.99 -3.72
N VAL A 60 3.55 13.94 -2.93
CA VAL A 60 4.64 13.89 -1.95
C VAL A 60 5.39 12.57 -2.04
N ALA A 61 6.71 12.68 -2.16
CA ALA A 61 7.65 11.56 -2.12
C ALA A 61 8.29 11.45 -0.74
N TYR A 62 8.36 10.25 -0.19
CA TYR A 62 8.94 9.97 1.12
C TYR A 62 10.09 8.99 1.02
N ILE A 63 11.10 9.17 1.87
CA ILE A 63 12.16 8.20 2.10
C ILE A 63 12.00 7.68 3.53
N ASP A 64 11.39 6.51 3.68
CA ASP A 64 11.04 5.96 5.00
C ASP A 64 11.12 4.42 5.09
N HIS A 65 11.16 3.69 3.97
CA HIS A 65 11.22 2.24 3.96
C HIS A 65 12.65 1.70 3.97
N ASN A 66 13.55 2.28 3.19
CA ASN A 66 14.96 1.89 3.10
C ASN A 66 15.90 2.96 3.68
N THR A 67 15.48 3.67 4.72
CA THR A 67 16.33 4.61 5.44
C THR A 67 17.56 3.88 6.00
N LEU A 68 17.37 2.70 6.59
CA LEU A 68 18.43 1.75 6.85
C LEU A 68 18.73 1.00 5.54
N GLN A 69 19.77 1.45 4.83
CA GLN A 69 20.15 0.93 3.53
C GLN A 69 20.80 -0.45 3.62
N SER A 70 20.42 -1.37 2.74
CA SER A 70 21.05 -2.68 2.59
C SER A 70 22.15 -2.69 1.52
N GLY A 71 22.21 -1.66 0.65
CA GLY A 71 23.20 -1.50 -0.41
C GLY A 71 23.16 -0.08 -0.98
N PHE A 72 24.11 0.23 -1.89
CA PHE A 72 24.21 1.53 -2.55
C PHE A 72 23.01 1.80 -3.49
N GLU A 73 22.31 0.77 -3.94
CA GLU A 73 21.13 0.87 -4.78
C GLU A 73 20.03 1.70 -4.10
N ASN A 74 19.91 1.56 -2.77
CA ASN A 74 18.96 2.37 -2.00
C ASN A 74 19.35 3.87 -2.03
N ALA A 75 20.66 4.18 -1.94
CA ALA A 75 21.13 5.55 -2.03
C ALA A 75 20.90 6.16 -3.42
N ASP A 76 21.07 5.36 -4.48
CA ASP A 76 20.77 5.76 -5.85
C ASP A 76 19.26 6.01 -6.04
N ASP A 77 18.39 5.14 -5.50
CA ASP A 77 16.95 5.34 -5.49
C ASP A 77 16.57 6.66 -4.78
N HIS A 78 17.14 6.93 -3.60
CA HIS A 78 16.87 8.17 -2.86
C HIS A 78 17.27 9.42 -3.66
N ARG A 79 18.45 9.39 -4.30
CA ARG A 79 18.95 10.49 -5.15
C ARG A 79 18.08 10.70 -6.38
N TYR A 80 17.66 9.60 -7.03
CA TYR A 80 16.74 9.64 -8.17
C TYR A 80 15.42 10.27 -7.78
N ILE A 81 14.75 9.74 -6.73
CA ILE A 81 13.45 10.22 -6.23
C ILE A 81 13.52 11.71 -5.90
N GLN A 82 14.57 12.17 -5.22
CA GLN A 82 14.75 13.59 -4.89
C GLN A 82 14.85 14.45 -6.15
N SER A 83 15.61 14.03 -7.16
CA SER A 83 15.79 14.80 -8.40
C SER A 83 14.52 14.83 -9.25
N VAL A 84 13.79 13.71 -9.34
CA VAL A 84 12.48 13.64 -10.00
C VAL A 84 11.48 14.54 -9.29
N ALA A 85 11.41 14.47 -7.96
CA ALA A 85 10.50 15.27 -7.16
C ALA A 85 10.71 16.77 -7.41
N ALA A 86 11.96 17.23 -7.36
CA ALA A 86 12.32 18.63 -7.62
C ALA A 86 11.88 19.06 -9.02
N LYS A 87 12.11 18.24 -10.04
CA LYS A 87 11.82 18.56 -11.45
C LYS A 87 10.32 18.58 -11.75
N HIS A 88 9.58 17.60 -11.26
CA HIS A 88 8.20 17.36 -11.70
C HIS A 88 7.11 17.94 -10.79
N GLY A 89 7.46 18.79 -9.83
CA GLY A 89 6.46 19.49 -9.01
C GLY A 89 6.01 18.69 -7.78
N ILE A 90 6.83 17.77 -7.30
CA ILE A 90 6.55 16.87 -6.19
C ILE A 90 7.29 17.33 -4.94
N TRP A 91 6.61 17.35 -3.81
CA TRP A 91 7.26 17.60 -2.53
C TRP A 91 8.09 16.39 -2.10
N PHE A 92 9.20 16.62 -1.45
CA PHE A 92 10.12 15.57 -1.05
C PHE A 92 10.38 15.59 0.45
N SER A 93 10.03 14.52 1.14
CA SER A 93 10.33 14.28 2.55
C SER A 93 11.63 13.48 2.65
N ARG A 94 12.66 14.11 3.21
CA ARG A 94 14.02 13.56 3.27
C ARG A 94 14.10 12.33 4.18
N PRO A 95 15.14 11.46 3.99
CA PRO A 95 15.46 10.40 4.94
C PRO A 95 15.56 10.92 6.37
N GLY A 96 14.97 10.22 7.32
CA GLY A 96 14.95 10.59 8.73
C GLY A 96 13.88 11.60 9.13
N ASN A 97 13.10 12.15 8.18
CA ASN A 97 11.96 13.02 8.52
C ASN A 97 10.81 12.24 9.14
N GLY A 98 10.57 11.02 8.69
CA GLY A 98 9.58 10.14 9.31
C GLY A 98 8.85 9.25 8.33
N ILE A 99 8.00 8.41 8.91
CA ILE A 99 7.12 7.48 8.19
C ILE A 99 6.10 8.26 7.37
N CYS A 100 5.94 7.90 6.09
CA CYS A 100 5.11 8.63 5.13
C CYS A 100 3.71 8.96 5.67
N HIS A 101 3.02 8.00 6.29
CA HIS A 101 1.66 8.21 6.80
C HIS A 101 1.62 9.18 7.98
N GLN A 102 2.59 9.12 8.90
CA GLN A 102 2.68 10.02 10.04
C GLN A 102 2.97 11.46 9.58
N VAL A 103 3.99 11.64 8.73
CA VAL A 103 4.35 12.96 8.18
C VAL A 103 3.22 13.51 7.31
N HIS A 104 2.51 12.65 6.56
CA HIS A 104 1.38 13.09 5.73
C HIS A 104 0.24 13.64 6.58
N LEU A 105 -0.11 12.98 7.69
CA LEU A 105 -1.11 13.49 8.65
C LEU A 105 -0.65 14.83 9.26
N GLU A 106 0.60 14.94 9.66
CA GLU A 106 1.16 16.14 10.29
C GLU A 106 1.18 17.34 9.34
N ARG A 107 1.53 17.14 8.05
CA ARG A 107 1.91 18.25 7.15
C ARG A 107 1.06 18.45 5.90
N PHE A 108 0.40 17.40 5.38
CA PHE A 108 -0.19 17.45 4.03
C PHE A 108 -1.65 17.02 3.96
N GLY A 109 -2.09 16.11 4.82
CA GLY A 109 -3.44 15.58 4.78
C GLY A 109 -4.50 16.67 5.00
N VAL A 110 -5.54 16.71 4.15
CA VAL A 110 -6.63 17.70 4.20
C VAL A 110 -7.97 16.96 4.22
N PRO A 111 -8.81 17.18 5.24
CA PRO A 111 -10.15 16.58 5.29
C PRO A 111 -10.94 16.81 4.00
N GLY A 112 -11.60 15.78 3.52
CA GLY A 112 -12.43 15.84 2.32
C GLY A 112 -11.69 15.68 1.00
N GLN A 113 -10.36 15.68 0.99
CA GLN A 113 -9.60 15.40 -0.22
C GLN A 113 -9.39 13.90 -0.44
N THR A 114 -9.21 13.52 -1.70
CA THR A 114 -8.79 12.17 -2.08
C THR A 114 -7.28 12.02 -2.02
N LEU A 115 -6.81 10.87 -1.57
CA LEU A 115 -5.41 10.50 -1.53
C LEU A 115 -5.22 9.11 -2.11
N ILE A 116 -4.30 8.94 -3.06
CA ILE A 116 -3.84 7.63 -3.51
C ILE A 116 -2.35 7.46 -3.19
N GLY A 117 -1.98 6.30 -2.67
CA GLY A 117 -0.58 6.04 -2.31
C GLY A 117 -0.08 4.69 -2.77
N SER A 118 1.19 4.63 -3.18
CA SER A 118 1.87 3.38 -3.51
C SER A 118 2.26 2.56 -2.27
N ASP A 119 1.58 2.81 -1.16
CA ASP A 119 1.65 2.05 0.09
C ASP A 119 0.27 1.57 0.53
N SER A 120 0.19 0.32 0.98
CA SER A 120 -1.08 -0.32 1.37
C SER A 120 -1.75 0.33 2.59
N HIS A 121 -1.01 1.06 3.43
CA HIS A 121 -1.55 1.74 4.62
C HIS A 121 -1.90 3.22 4.38
N THR A 122 -1.98 3.67 3.12
CA THR A 122 -2.49 5.00 2.76
C THR A 122 -3.85 5.33 3.38
N PRO A 123 -4.78 4.35 3.64
CA PRO A 123 -6.02 4.58 4.39
C PRO A 123 -5.84 5.22 5.77
N THR A 124 -4.62 5.28 6.34
CA THR A 124 -4.28 6.06 7.53
C THR A 124 -4.79 7.51 7.44
N GLY A 125 -4.79 8.12 6.25
CA GLY A 125 -5.33 9.46 6.00
C GLY A 125 -6.81 9.62 6.32
N GLY A 126 -7.56 8.51 6.38
CA GLY A 126 -8.97 8.51 6.81
C GLY A 126 -9.16 8.92 8.27
N GLY A 127 -8.11 8.88 9.10
CA GLY A 127 -8.15 9.34 10.49
C GLY A 127 -8.44 10.84 10.65
N ILE A 128 -8.20 11.64 9.61
CA ILE A 128 -8.59 13.06 9.55
C ILE A 128 -9.70 13.35 8.54
N GLY A 129 -10.36 12.33 8.01
CA GLY A 129 -11.45 12.50 7.05
C GLY A 129 -11.02 12.65 5.59
N MET A 130 -9.87 12.10 5.18
CA MET A 130 -9.51 11.94 3.77
C MET A 130 -10.12 10.67 3.19
N LEU A 131 -10.49 10.69 1.92
CA LEU A 131 -10.83 9.48 1.17
C LEU A 131 -9.54 8.92 0.57
N ALA A 132 -8.88 8.01 1.32
CA ALA A 132 -7.51 7.60 1.06
C ALA A 132 -7.41 6.11 0.66
N PHE A 133 -6.67 5.80 -0.41
CA PHE A 133 -6.55 4.46 -0.98
C PHE A 133 -5.09 4.03 -1.15
N GLY A 134 -4.78 2.79 -0.80
CA GLY A 134 -3.55 2.14 -1.23
C GLY A 134 -3.71 1.54 -2.63
N ALA A 135 -2.75 1.78 -3.52
CA ALA A 135 -2.80 1.37 -4.92
C ALA A 135 -1.45 0.92 -5.47
N GLY A 136 -1.42 0.44 -6.70
CA GLY A 136 -0.18 0.15 -7.43
C GLY A 136 0.58 1.41 -7.86
N GLY A 137 1.88 1.26 -8.15
CA GLY A 137 2.71 2.37 -8.64
C GLY A 137 2.14 3.03 -9.88
N MET A 138 1.66 2.22 -10.81
CA MET A 138 1.08 2.68 -12.08
C MET A 138 -0.19 3.54 -11.87
N ASP A 139 -1.09 3.14 -10.97
CA ASP A 139 -2.28 3.95 -10.65
C ASP A 139 -1.90 5.30 -10.04
N VAL A 140 -0.86 5.31 -9.19
CA VAL A 140 -0.32 6.55 -8.61
C VAL A 140 0.32 7.43 -9.69
N ALA A 141 1.06 6.85 -10.63
CA ALA A 141 1.64 7.56 -11.76
C ALA A 141 0.56 8.19 -12.66
N VAL A 142 -0.49 7.43 -12.98
CA VAL A 142 -1.65 7.91 -13.75
C VAL A 142 -2.33 9.08 -13.03
N ALA A 143 -2.58 8.96 -11.72
CA ALA A 143 -3.17 10.03 -10.92
C ALA A 143 -2.29 11.29 -10.89
N MET A 144 -0.95 11.14 -10.77
CA MET A 144 -0.01 12.25 -10.90
C MET A 144 -0.12 12.93 -12.27
N GLY A 145 -0.34 12.15 -13.33
CA GLY A 145 -0.57 12.64 -14.70
C GLY A 145 -1.93 13.32 -14.91
N GLY A 146 -2.83 13.25 -13.93
CA GLY A 146 -4.18 13.82 -13.98
C GLY A 146 -5.26 12.85 -14.44
N GLY A 147 -4.91 11.57 -14.64
CA GLY A 147 -5.88 10.52 -14.93
C GLY A 147 -6.70 10.15 -13.70
N ALA A 148 -7.91 9.64 -13.95
CA ALA A 148 -8.81 9.23 -12.89
C ALA A 148 -8.39 7.88 -12.27
N TYR A 149 -8.67 7.71 -10.98
CA TYR A 149 -8.52 6.43 -10.29
C TYR A 149 -9.82 5.63 -10.33
N TYR A 150 -9.77 4.42 -10.85
CA TYR A 150 -10.94 3.56 -11.04
C TYR A 150 -11.07 2.56 -9.90
N ILE A 151 -12.23 2.56 -9.27
CA ILE A 151 -12.60 1.59 -8.24
C ILE A 151 -13.98 0.98 -8.52
N THR A 152 -14.23 -0.18 -7.96
CA THR A 152 -15.60 -0.70 -7.85
C THR A 152 -16.29 0.07 -6.73
N MET A 153 -17.47 0.65 -7.00
CA MET A 153 -18.25 1.40 -6.01
C MET A 153 -18.48 0.51 -4.78
N PRO A 154 -17.89 0.85 -3.63
CA PRO A 154 -17.98 0.02 -2.44
C PRO A 154 -19.31 0.19 -1.73
N LYS A 155 -19.69 -0.80 -0.96
CA LYS A 155 -20.69 -0.68 0.10
C LYS A 155 -20.06 -0.05 1.33
N VAL A 156 -20.87 0.34 2.32
CA VAL A 156 -20.37 0.97 3.54
C VAL A 156 -20.81 0.18 4.78
N ILE A 157 -19.83 -0.19 5.61
CA ILE A 157 -20.05 -0.73 6.96
C ILE A 157 -19.82 0.40 7.96
N LYS A 158 -20.83 0.72 8.75
CA LYS A 158 -20.67 1.65 9.90
C LYS A 158 -20.17 0.87 11.10
N VAL A 159 -19.10 1.36 11.74
CA VAL A 159 -18.69 0.92 13.07
C VAL A 159 -19.08 2.01 14.07
N GLU A 160 -20.07 1.72 14.89
CA GLU A 160 -20.62 2.65 15.87
C GLU A 160 -20.01 2.39 17.24
N LEU A 161 -19.25 3.36 17.73
CA LEU A 161 -18.58 3.33 19.03
C LEU A 161 -19.42 4.03 20.08
N THR A 162 -19.65 3.37 21.21
CA THR A 162 -20.31 3.94 22.41
C THR A 162 -19.43 3.83 23.63
N GLY A 163 -19.72 4.58 24.69
CA GLY A 163 -18.91 4.56 25.91
C GLY A 163 -17.55 5.24 25.74
N ALA A 164 -16.60 4.91 26.59
CA ALA A 164 -15.23 5.43 26.61
C ALA A 164 -14.21 4.33 26.88
N LEU A 165 -12.99 4.47 26.34
CA LEU A 165 -11.90 3.54 26.59
C LEU A 165 -11.52 3.54 28.07
N ARG A 166 -11.42 2.36 28.65
CA ARG A 166 -10.93 2.17 30.02
C ARG A 166 -9.40 2.33 30.08
N PRO A 167 -8.82 2.57 31.26
CA PRO A 167 -7.37 2.57 31.42
C PRO A 167 -6.71 1.33 30.82
N PHE A 168 -5.61 1.53 30.07
CA PHE A 168 -4.83 0.50 29.38
C PHE A 168 -5.56 -0.23 28.22
N VAL A 169 -6.74 0.23 27.82
CA VAL A 169 -7.41 -0.16 26.58
C VAL A 169 -7.24 0.97 25.55
N THR A 170 -6.98 0.64 24.30
CA THR A 170 -6.53 1.60 23.30
C THR A 170 -7.28 1.48 21.97
N ALA A 171 -7.05 2.41 21.07
CA ALA A 171 -7.52 2.35 19.70
C ALA A 171 -7.05 1.08 18.94
N LYS A 172 -5.88 0.54 19.33
CA LYS A 172 -5.41 -0.76 18.79
C LYS A 172 -6.34 -1.90 19.17
N ASP A 173 -6.85 -1.90 20.39
CA ASP A 173 -7.78 -2.95 20.84
C ASP A 173 -9.13 -2.85 20.11
N ILE A 174 -9.59 -1.62 19.76
CA ILE A 174 -10.75 -1.44 18.88
C ILE A 174 -10.51 -2.11 17.52
N SER A 175 -9.34 -1.87 16.92
CA SER A 175 -8.99 -2.46 15.61
C SER A 175 -8.91 -3.99 15.68
N LEU A 176 -8.32 -4.52 16.75
CA LEU A 176 -8.23 -5.96 16.96
C LEU A 176 -9.62 -6.58 17.19
N GLU A 177 -10.52 -5.91 17.91
CA GLU A 177 -11.89 -6.38 18.10
C GLU A 177 -12.65 -6.45 16.77
N VAL A 178 -12.52 -5.45 15.90
CA VAL A 178 -13.15 -5.49 14.57
C VAL A 178 -12.56 -6.62 13.71
N LEU A 179 -11.24 -6.86 13.77
CA LEU A 179 -10.61 -8.00 13.11
C LEU A 179 -11.12 -9.33 13.64
N ARG A 180 -11.34 -9.44 14.95
CA ARG A 180 -11.92 -10.63 15.58
C ARG A 180 -13.35 -10.90 15.09
N LEU A 181 -14.15 -9.83 14.89
CA LEU A 181 -15.56 -9.92 14.47
C LEU A 181 -15.70 -10.19 12.96
N LEU A 182 -14.85 -9.60 12.12
CA LEU A 182 -15.00 -9.60 10.66
C LEU A 182 -14.01 -10.49 9.92
N SER A 183 -12.89 -10.86 10.54
CA SER A 183 -11.72 -11.47 9.92
C SER A 183 -11.02 -10.57 8.88
N VAL A 184 -9.94 -11.06 8.29
CA VAL A 184 -9.15 -10.37 7.24
C VAL A 184 -9.87 -10.21 5.90
N LYS A 185 -11.07 -10.76 5.75
CA LYS A 185 -11.87 -10.69 4.51
C LYS A 185 -13.19 -9.95 4.68
N GLY A 186 -13.56 -9.59 5.90
CA GLY A 186 -14.88 -9.03 6.20
C GLY A 186 -15.11 -7.61 5.66
N GLY A 187 -14.04 -6.88 5.34
CA GLY A 187 -14.11 -5.56 4.73
C GLY A 187 -14.03 -5.54 3.21
N VAL A 188 -13.85 -6.70 2.55
CA VAL A 188 -13.71 -6.75 1.09
C VAL A 188 -14.93 -6.17 0.38
N GLY A 189 -14.69 -5.21 -0.53
CA GLY A 189 -15.77 -4.49 -1.24
C GLY A 189 -16.52 -3.46 -0.40
N HIS A 190 -16.02 -3.13 0.80
CA HIS A 190 -16.62 -2.16 1.70
C HIS A 190 -15.64 -1.05 2.09
N VAL A 191 -16.20 0.09 2.49
CA VAL A 191 -15.51 1.13 3.26
C VAL A 191 -15.95 1.01 4.72
N MET A 192 -14.99 1.09 5.64
CA MET A 192 -15.27 1.15 7.07
C MET A 192 -15.48 2.61 7.47
N GLU A 193 -16.70 2.99 7.83
CA GLU A 193 -17.05 4.34 8.27
C GLU A 193 -17.30 4.35 9.78
N TRP A 194 -16.53 5.17 10.50
CA TRP A 194 -16.53 5.21 11.96
C TRP A 194 -17.46 6.31 12.48
N GLY A 195 -18.19 6.02 13.53
CA GLY A 195 -19.15 6.96 14.10
C GLY A 195 -19.60 6.59 15.50
N GLY A 196 -20.67 7.23 15.97
CA GLY A 196 -21.19 7.08 17.33
C GLY A 196 -20.55 8.05 18.33
N PRO A 197 -21.12 8.16 19.56
CA PRO A 197 -20.63 9.11 20.55
C PRO A 197 -19.22 8.81 21.08
N GLY A 198 -18.77 7.56 21.03
CA GLY A 198 -17.44 7.14 21.48
C GLY A 198 -16.27 7.71 20.68
N ILE A 199 -16.50 8.15 19.41
CA ILE A 199 -15.39 8.72 18.61
C ILE A 199 -14.89 10.08 19.16
N ALA A 200 -15.69 10.79 19.93
CA ALA A 200 -15.30 12.08 20.50
C ALA A 200 -14.14 11.95 21.51
N GLY A 201 -13.98 10.78 22.12
CA GLY A 201 -12.88 10.48 23.04
C GLY A 201 -11.58 10.02 22.34
N LEU A 202 -11.59 9.84 21.01
CA LEU A 202 -10.44 9.36 20.24
C LEU A 202 -9.72 10.53 19.58
N SER A 203 -8.45 10.74 19.93
CA SER A 203 -7.56 11.70 19.26
C SER A 203 -7.31 11.31 17.79
N VAL A 204 -6.84 12.25 16.97
CA VAL A 204 -6.50 11.95 15.56
C VAL A 204 -5.45 10.85 15.43
N PRO A 205 -4.37 10.77 16.23
CA PRO A 205 -3.47 9.61 16.20
C PRO A 205 -4.18 8.27 16.44
N GLU A 206 -5.12 8.21 17.36
CA GLU A 206 -5.89 6.99 17.65
C GLU A 206 -6.83 6.63 16.50
N ARG A 207 -7.49 7.62 15.88
CA ARG A 207 -8.29 7.41 14.66
C ARG A 207 -7.42 6.93 13.50
N ALA A 208 -6.20 7.46 13.37
CA ALA A 208 -5.23 7.04 12.36
C ALA A 208 -4.77 5.59 12.57
N THR A 209 -4.55 5.14 13.81
CA THR A 209 -4.30 3.73 14.13
C THR A 209 -5.43 2.83 13.63
N ILE A 210 -6.68 3.23 13.87
CA ILE A 210 -7.86 2.46 13.46
C ILE A 210 -7.99 2.40 11.93
N THR A 211 -7.84 3.51 11.22
CA THR A 211 -7.94 3.53 9.76
C THR A 211 -6.76 2.82 9.08
N ASN A 212 -5.56 2.88 9.67
CA ASN A 212 -4.40 2.09 9.25
C ASN A 212 -4.71 0.59 9.30
N MET A 213 -5.25 0.11 10.42
CA MET A 213 -5.62 -1.29 10.61
C MET A 213 -6.82 -1.73 9.76
N GLY A 214 -7.61 -0.81 9.25
CA GLY A 214 -8.68 -1.08 8.29
C GLY A 214 -8.21 -1.81 7.03
N THR A 215 -6.96 -1.60 6.63
CA THR A 215 -6.31 -2.33 5.53
C THR A 215 -6.27 -3.84 5.79
N GLU A 216 -6.06 -4.25 7.02
CA GLU A 216 -5.96 -5.68 7.39
C GLU A 216 -7.32 -6.40 7.39
N LEU A 217 -8.43 -5.66 7.33
CA LEU A 217 -9.78 -6.20 7.09
C LEU A 217 -10.04 -6.51 5.60
N GLY A 218 -9.12 -6.15 4.70
CA GLY A 218 -9.33 -6.17 3.25
C GLY A 218 -10.30 -5.08 2.76
N ALA A 219 -10.55 -4.06 3.58
CA ALA A 219 -11.43 -2.95 3.23
C ALA A 219 -10.85 -2.10 2.09
N THR A 220 -11.73 -1.53 1.27
CA THR A 220 -11.37 -0.57 0.21
C THR A 220 -10.68 0.66 0.81
N THR A 221 -11.23 1.18 1.89
CA THR A 221 -10.63 2.20 2.76
C THR A 221 -11.36 2.26 4.11
N SER A 222 -10.94 3.18 4.97
CA SER A 222 -11.47 3.35 6.32
C SER A 222 -11.45 4.85 6.65
N ILE A 223 -12.54 5.40 7.20
CA ILE A 223 -12.70 6.85 7.34
C ILE A 223 -13.44 7.26 8.62
N PHE A 224 -12.95 8.31 9.26
CA PHE A 224 -13.62 9.05 10.32
C PHE A 224 -14.24 10.35 9.80
N PRO A 225 -15.28 10.88 10.46
CA PRO A 225 -15.73 12.24 10.21
C PRO A 225 -14.63 13.25 10.56
N SER A 226 -14.69 14.43 9.95
CA SER A 226 -13.86 15.58 10.32
C SER A 226 -14.68 16.47 11.27
N ASP A 227 -14.34 16.44 12.55
CA ASP A 227 -15.03 17.09 13.64
C ASP A 227 -14.11 18.04 14.44
N GLU A 228 -14.54 18.49 15.61
CA GLU A 228 -13.74 19.38 16.46
C GLU A 228 -12.41 18.73 16.94
N VAL A 229 -12.34 17.39 17.04
CA VAL A 229 -11.08 16.68 17.35
C VAL A 229 -10.09 16.85 16.19
N THR A 230 -10.57 16.69 14.95
CA THR A 230 -9.77 16.95 13.74
C THR A 230 -9.33 18.40 13.66
N ARG A 231 -10.23 19.35 13.96
CA ARG A 231 -9.90 20.78 13.98
C ARG A 231 -8.81 21.10 15.00
N ALA A 232 -8.95 20.58 16.22
CA ALA A 232 -7.95 20.78 17.28
C ALA A 232 -6.57 20.24 16.87
N PHE A 233 -6.51 19.06 16.25
CA PHE A 233 -5.26 18.49 15.74
C PHE A 233 -4.64 19.37 14.65
N LEU A 234 -5.41 19.76 13.64
CA LEU A 234 -4.92 20.62 12.56
C LEU A 234 -4.45 21.99 13.09
N LYS A 235 -5.16 22.56 14.07
CA LYS A 235 -4.76 23.79 14.74
C LYS A 235 -3.42 23.62 15.47
N ALA A 236 -3.27 22.52 16.22
CA ALA A 236 -2.02 22.22 16.92
C ALA A 236 -0.84 22.04 15.95
N GLN A 237 -1.09 21.53 14.72
CA GLN A 237 -0.13 21.42 13.63
C GLN A 237 0.05 22.72 12.82
N GLY A 238 -0.57 23.83 13.23
CA GLY A 238 -0.51 25.13 12.52
C GLY A 238 -1.26 25.14 11.19
N ARG A 239 -2.25 24.25 11.05
CA ARG A 239 -2.98 23.99 9.79
C ARG A 239 -4.51 24.09 9.95
N GLU A 240 -4.98 24.92 10.89
CA GLU A 240 -6.43 25.09 11.15
C GLU A 240 -7.20 25.52 9.87
N ALA A 241 -6.53 26.23 8.95
CA ALA A 241 -7.12 26.65 7.67
C ALA A 241 -7.48 25.49 6.74
N ASP A 242 -6.90 24.31 6.94
CA ASP A 242 -7.20 23.10 6.17
C ASP A 242 -8.46 22.36 6.69
N PHE A 243 -8.99 22.80 7.85
CA PHE A 243 -10.16 22.15 8.44
C PHE A 243 -11.42 22.36 7.61
N THR A 244 -12.14 21.28 7.37
CA THR A 244 -13.48 21.26 6.81
C THR A 244 -14.34 20.27 7.61
N PRO A 245 -15.47 20.65 8.17
CA PRO A 245 -16.36 19.73 8.87
C PRO A 245 -17.01 18.75 7.89
N LEU A 246 -16.95 17.45 8.22
CA LEU A 246 -17.47 16.38 7.37
C LEU A 246 -18.16 15.32 8.24
N SER A 247 -19.38 14.96 7.87
CA SER A 247 -20.15 13.90 8.54
C SER A 247 -21.14 13.26 7.57
N ALA A 248 -21.61 12.06 7.90
CA ALA A 248 -22.77 11.45 7.25
C ALA A 248 -24.06 12.26 7.54
N ASP A 249 -25.07 12.08 6.72
CA ASP A 249 -26.42 12.59 7.03
C ASP A 249 -27.02 11.79 8.20
N PRO A 250 -27.87 12.41 9.02
CA PRO A 250 -28.47 11.71 10.17
C PRO A 250 -29.29 10.46 9.80
N ASP A 251 -29.88 10.45 8.61
CA ASP A 251 -30.68 9.35 8.06
C ASP A 251 -29.91 8.51 7.01
N ALA A 252 -28.58 8.55 7.03
CA ALA A 252 -27.74 7.75 6.14
C ALA A 252 -27.99 6.25 6.33
N ALA A 253 -28.05 5.51 5.22
CA ALA A 253 -28.21 4.06 5.24
C ALA A 253 -26.88 3.36 5.01
N TYR A 254 -26.67 2.27 5.73
CA TYR A 254 -25.45 1.45 5.68
C TYR A 254 -25.79 0.02 5.32
N ASP A 255 -24.88 -0.67 4.61
CA ASP A 255 -25.04 -2.10 4.30
C ASP A 255 -25.05 -2.94 5.59
N ARG A 256 -24.24 -2.55 6.57
CA ARG A 256 -24.15 -3.17 7.89
C ARG A 256 -23.74 -2.14 8.95
N ILE A 257 -24.24 -2.33 10.18
CA ILE A 257 -23.80 -1.55 11.35
C ILE A 257 -23.22 -2.54 12.37
N ILE A 258 -22.02 -2.22 12.89
CA ILE A 258 -21.35 -2.95 13.95
C ILE A 258 -21.30 -2.04 15.17
N HIS A 259 -21.78 -2.51 16.30
CA HIS A 259 -21.75 -1.77 17.55
C HIS A 259 -20.61 -2.27 18.44
N ILE A 260 -19.79 -1.38 18.96
CA ILE A 260 -18.72 -1.66 19.90
C ILE A 260 -18.89 -0.75 21.11
N ASP A 261 -19.10 -1.36 22.27
CA ASP A 261 -19.15 -0.67 23.55
C ASP A 261 -17.74 -0.63 24.15
N LEU A 262 -17.14 0.55 24.14
CA LEU A 262 -15.77 0.79 24.63
C LEU A 262 -15.64 0.54 26.14
N ASP A 263 -16.74 0.66 26.90
CA ASP A 263 -16.74 0.37 28.35
C ASP A 263 -16.54 -1.13 28.66
N THR A 264 -16.80 -2.00 27.70
CA THR A 264 -16.68 -3.47 27.85
C THR A 264 -15.40 -4.02 27.23
N LEU A 265 -14.71 -3.21 26.41
CA LEU A 265 -13.50 -3.64 25.71
C LEU A 265 -12.34 -3.88 26.70
N GLU A 266 -11.52 -4.88 26.40
CA GLU A 266 -10.34 -5.22 27.20
C GLU A 266 -9.09 -5.31 26.31
N PRO A 267 -7.86 -5.30 26.88
CA PRO A 267 -6.64 -5.49 26.11
C PRO A 267 -6.65 -6.78 25.31
N LEU A 268 -6.40 -6.67 24.00
CA LEU A 268 -6.44 -7.73 23.03
C LEU A 268 -5.05 -7.98 22.41
N ILE A 269 -4.87 -9.18 21.88
CA ILE A 269 -3.64 -9.61 21.22
C ILE A 269 -3.98 -10.48 20.01
N ALA A 270 -3.37 -10.18 18.86
CA ALA A 270 -3.46 -11.04 17.69
C ALA A 270 -2.33 -12.07 17.69
N CYS A 271 -2.70 -13.34 17.65
CA CYS A 271 -1.77 -14.46 17.66
C CYS A 271 -1.10 -14.67 16.29
N PRO A 272 0.10 -15.30 16.24
CA PRO A 272 0.73 -15.72 14.99
C PRO A 272 -0.17 -16.70 14.19
N HIS A 273 -0.20 -16.66 12.87
CA HIS A 273 0.46 -15.75 11.93
C HIS A 273 -0.61 -14.99 11.13
N MET A 274 -1.66 -14.53 11.81
CA MET A 274 -2.80 -13.85 11.20
C MET A 274 -3.28 -12.72 12.14
N PRO A 275 -3.58 -11.52 11.62
CA PRO A 275 -3.99 -10.39 12.44
C PRO A 275 -5.42 -10.54 13.01
N ASP A 276 -6.23 -11.47 12.51
CA ASP A 276 -7.59 -11.75 12.97
C ASP A 276 -7.68 -12.90 14.02
N LYS A 277 -6.56 -13.57 14.32
CA LYS A 277 -6.50 -14.54 15.43
C LYS A 277 -6.41 -13.84 16.78
N VAL A 278 -7.43 -13.09 17.12
CA VAL A 278 -7.44 -12.21 18.28
C VAL A 278 -8.05 -12.89 19.50
N VAL A 279 -7.35 -12.76 20.63
CA VAL A 279 -7.79 -13.24 21.95
C VAL A 279 -7.52 -12.18 23.02
N PRO A 280 -8.17 -12.24 24.20
CA PRO A 280 -7.80 -11.39 25.34
C PRO A 280 -6.34 -11.65 25.79
N VAL A 281 -5.58 -10.61 26.08
CA VAL A 281 -4.17 -10.70 26.53
C VAL A 281 -4.01 -11.65 27.71
N ARG A 282 -4.95 -11.60 28.67
CA ARG A 282 -4.94 -12.44 29.87
C ARG A 282 -4.93 -13.96 29.57
N SER A 283 -5.47 -14.37 28.41
CA SER A 283 -5.51 -15.79 28.01
C SER A 283 -4.13 -16.38 27.66
N LEU A 284 -3.14 -15.50 27.40
CA LEU A 284 -1.77 -15.87 27.07
C LEU A 284 -0.77 -15.50 28.16
N LYS A 285 -1.24 -15.16 29.36
CA LYS A 285 -0.39 -14.80 30.51
C LYS A 285 0.71 -15.84 30.76
N GLY A 286 1.94 -15.37 30.93
CA GLY A 286 3.10 -16.23 31.22
C GLY A 286 3.86 -16.76 30.01
N VAL A 287 3.38 -16.53 28.78
CA VAL A 287 4.16 -16.85 27.56
C VAL A 287 5.39 -15.95 27.55
N LYS A 288 6.59 -16.54 27.51
CA LYS A 288 7.86 -15.78 27.52
C LYS A 288 8.04 -14.99 26.23
N VAL A 289 8.62 -13.81 26.37
CA VAL A 289 8.82 -12.86 25.28
C VAL A 289 10.31 -12.58 25.11
N ASP A 290 10.80 -12.66 23.89
CA ASP A 290 12.20 -12.41 23.52
C ASP A 290 12.40 -11.00 22.98
N GLN A 291 11.37 -10.44 22.31
CA GLN A 291 11.50 -9.16 21.63
C GLN A 291 10.20 -8.33 21.73
N VAL A 292 10.36 -7.02 21.92
CA VAL A 292 9.26 -6.05 21.90
C VAL A 292 9.60 -4.89 20.97
N CYS A 293 8.66 -4.52 20.07
CA CYS A 293 8.80 -3.38 19.16
C CYS A 293 7.61 -2.44 19.29
N VAL A 294 7.86 -1.18 19.66
CA VAL A 294 6.87 -0.10 19.67
C VAL A 294 7.17 0.87 18.54
N GLY A 295 6.19 1.17 17.71
CA GLY A 295 6.36 2.07 16.58
C GLY A 295 5.58 1.66 15.33
N SER A 296 6.20 1.82 14.14
CA SER A 296 5.60 1.63 12.83
C SER A 296 4.57 2.72 12.49
N CYS A 297 4.01 2.69 11.28
CA CYS A 297 2.94 3.62 10.91
C CYS A 297 1.67 3.49 11.76
N THR A 298 1.56 2.44 12.56
CA THR A 298 0.37 2.15 13.37
C THR A 298 0.41 2.84 14.74
N ASN A 299 1.51 2.72 15.49
CA ASN A 299 1.61 3.23 16.86
C ASN A 299 2.97 3.90 17.13
N SER A 300 3.23 4.99 16.45
CA SER A 300 4.47 5.78 16.58
C SER A 300 4.24 7.27 16.77
N SER A 301 2.99 7.66 17.03
CA SER A 301 2.62 9.05 17.28
C SER A 301 3.19 9.57 18.59
N LEU A 302 3.17 10.89 18.76
CA LEU A 302 3.54 11.50 20.04
C LEU A 302 2.70 10.93 21.20
N TYR A 303 1.40 10.71 20.96
CA TYR A 303 0.49 10.15 21.97
C TYR A 303 0.91 8.76 22.42
N ASP A 304 1.18 7.85 21.47
CA ASP A 304 1.63 6.48 21.74
C ASP A 304 2.94 6.46 22.53
N LEU A 305 3.90 7.31 22.12
CA LEU A 305 5.24 7.27 22.70
C LEU A 305 5.37 8.01 24.02
N LEU A 306 4.52 9.00 24.30
CA LEU A 306 4.41 9.58 25.63
C LEU A 306 3.85 8.57 26.63
N LYS A 307 2.83 7.79 26.25
CA LYS A 307 2.32 6.68 27.09
C LYS A 307 3.39 5.61 27.31
N THR A 308 4.09 5.21 26.24
CA THR A 308 5.22 4.27 26.31
C THR A 308 6.29 4.77 27.30
N ALA A 309 6.70 6.03 27.20
CA ALA A 309 7.68 6.63 28.10
C ALA A 309 7.19 6.68 29.56
N ALA A 310 5.93 7.06 29.78
CA ALA A 310 5.34 7.13 31.12
C ALA A 310 5.33 5.75 31.82
N MET A 311 5.02 4.69 31.07
CA MET A 311 5.09 3.32 31.60
C MET A 311 6.52 2.85 31.89
N LEU A 312 7.50 3.27 31.08
CA LEU A 312 8.92 2.89 31.23
C LEU A 312 9.64 3.71 32.30
N LYS A 313 9.13 4.87 32.64
CA LYS A 313 9.76 5.82 33.58
C LYS A 313 10.14 5.17 34.93
N GLY A 314 11.43 5.22 35.26
CA GLY A 314 11.96 4.63 36.49
C GLY A 314 11.96 3.11 36.55
N ARG A 315 11.75 2.42 35.39
CA ARG A 315 11.72 0.97 35.25
C ARG A 315 12.74 0.50 34.23
N THR A 316 13.09 -0.77 34.30
CA THR A 316 14.06 -1.39 33.39
C THR A 316 13.38 -2.54 32.63
N VAL A 317 13.62 -2.64 31.34
CA VAL A 317 13.21 -3.77 30.49
C VAL A 317 13.80 -5.06 31.04
N ALA A 318 13.01 -6.13 31.08
CA ALA A 318 13.45 -7.44 31.58
C ALA A 318 14.73 -7.90 30.84
N PRO A 319 15.72 -8.46 31.54
CA PRO A 319 17.01 -8.86 30.92
C PRO A 319 16.87 -9.86 29.78
N SER A 320 15.78 -10.61 29.73
CA SER A 320 15.47 -11.57 28.67
C SER A 320 14.89 -10.94 27.41
N VAL A 321 14.50 -9.66 27.46
CA VAL A 321 13.77 -8.99 26.37
C VAL A 321 14.66 -7.97 25.67
N SER A 322 14.70 -8.02 24.34
CA SER A 322 15.23 -6.95 23.52
C SER A 322 14.08 -6.02 23.10
N MET A 323 14.10 -4.77 23.53
CA MET A 323 13.07 -3.79 23.22
C MET A 323 13.57 -2.71 22.27
N SER A 324 12.73 -2.28 21.33
CA SER A 324 12.98 -1.11 20.48
C SER A 324 11.77 -0.17 20.43
N VAL A 325 12.07 1.11 20.21
CA VAL A 325 11.09 2.17 19.97
C VAL A 325 11.48 2.92 18.71
N SER A 326 10.53 3.07 17.76
CA SER A 326 10.69 3.83 16.51
C SER A 326 9.68 4.98 16.48
N PRO A 327 10.12 6.24 16.66
CA PRO A 327 9.23 7.40 16.52
C PRO A 327 8.71 7.55 15.09
N GLY A 328 7.47 8.03 14.94
CA GLY A 328 6.81 8.16 13.63
C GLY A 328 7.37 9.28 12.77
N SER A 329 7.90 10.33 13.40
CA SER A 329 8.49 11.46 12.69
C SER A 329 9.58 12.15 13.51
N ARG A 330 10.38 12.97 12.82
CA ARG A 330 11.36 13.86 13.46
C ARG A 330 10.68 14.84 14.43
N GLN A 331 9.48 15.32 14.10
CA GLN A 331 8.66 16.14 15.00
C GLN A 331 8.41 15.40 16.31
N VAL A 332 7.91 14.17 16.25
CA VAL A 332 7.66 13.32 17.42
C VAL A 332 8.94 13.10 18.22
N LEU A 333 10.03 12.69 17.56
CA LEU A 333 11.32 12.45 18.22
C LEU A 333 11.84 13.69 18.96
N THR A 334 11.79 14.87 18.31
CA THR A 334 12.25 16.12 18.90
C THR A 334 11.39 16.52 20.09
N MET A 335 10.07 16.33 20.00
CA MET A 335 9.16 16.64 21.11
C MET A 335 9.38 15.71 22.30
N LEU A 336 9.62 14.41 22.08
CA LEU A 336 10.00 13.46 23.13
C LEU A 336 11.32 13.86 23.81
N ALA A 337 12.30 14.34 23.04
CA ALA A 337 13.56 14.83 23.56
C ALA A 337 13.36 16.07 24.45
N ASN A 338 12.56 17.02 23.97
CA ASN A 338 12.31 18.29 24.66
C ASN A 338 11.56 18.13 26.01
N CYS A 339 10.64 17.17 26.11
CA CYS A 339 9.89 16.91 27.36
C CYS A 339 10.57 15.87 28.28
N GLY A 340 11.72 15.32 27.89
CA GLY A 340 12.44 14.30 28.66
C GLY A 340 11.95 12.87 28.50
N ALA A 341 10.86 12.63 27.79
CA ALA A 341 10.30 11.29 27.57
C ALA A 341 11.28 10.37 26.83
N LEU A 342 12.08 10.90 25.90
CA LEU A 342 13.15 10.14 25.24
C LEU A 342 14.19 9.64 26.25
N SER A 343 14.54 10.44 27.25
CA SER A 343 15.46 10.03 28.32
C SER A 343 14.91 8.88 29.15
N ASP A 344 13.61 8.90 29.48
CA ASP A 344 12.94 7.81 30.19
C ASP A 344 12.94 6.50 29.37
N ILE A 345 12.68 6.58 28.06
CA ILE A 345 12.75 5.43 27.14
C ILE A 345 14.17 4.83 27.11
N LEU A 346 15.21 5.67 26.94
CA LEU A 346 16.58 5.19 26.85
C LEU A 346 17.08 4.63 28.20
N ALA A 347 16.73 5.27 29.31
CA ALA A 347 17.09 4.81 30.64
C ALA A 347 16.48 3.45 31.01
N SER A 348 15.36 3.08 30.40
CA SER A 348 14.75 1.76 30.58
C SER A 348 15.55 0.61 29.94
N GLY A 349 16.53 0.90 29.07
CA GLY A 349 17.26 -0.08 28.27
C GLY A 349 16.65 -0.36 26.89
N ALA A 350 15.59 0.35 26.50
CA ALA A 350 15.03 0.24 25.16
C ALA A 350 15.96 0.91 24.12
N ARG A 351 16.07 0.29 22.94
CA ARG A 351 16.82 0.84 21.80
C ARG A 351 15.96 1.84 21.05
N LEU A 352 16.53 2.98 20.71
CA LEU A 352 15.94 3.90 19.76
C LEU A 352 16.31 3.47 18.34
N LEU A 353 15.32 3.32 17.46
CA LEU A 353 15.50 3.12 16.03
C LEU A 353 15.14 4.40 15.28
N GLU A 354 15.48 4.44 14.00
CA GLU A 354 15.15 5.57 13.12
C GLU A 354 13.64 5.78 12.97
N CYS A 355 13.25 7.00 12.56
CA CYS A 355 11.89 7.35 12.18
C CYS A 355 11.56 6.75 10.80
N ALA A 356 11.41 5.43 10.73
CA ALA A 356 11.33 4.66 9.49
C ALA A 356 10.42 3.44 9.60
N CYS A 357 9.98 2.92 8.45
CA CYS A 357 9.12 1.74 8.35
C CYS A 357 9.91 0.41 8.34
N GLY A 358 11.22 0.43 8.11
CA GLY A 358 12.08 -0.75 7.97
C GLY A 358 11.91 -1.86 9.01
N PRO A 359 11.79 -1.57 10.31
CA PRO A 359 11.60 -2.59 11.34
C PRO A 359 10.37 -3.48 11.15
N CYS A 360 9.35 -3.00 10.41
CA CYS A 360 8.14 -3.77 10.10
C CYS A 360 8.44 -5.05 9.29
N ILE A 361 9.47 -5.02 8.46
CA ILE A 361 9.95 -6.16 7.67
C ILE A 361 11.25 -6.76 8.23
N GLY A 362 11.64 -6.39 9.45
CA GLY A 362 12.81 -6.91 10.12
C GLY A 362 14.10 -6.15 9.85
N MET A 363 14.09 -5.07 9.08
CA MET A 363 15.30 -4.27 8.85
C MET A 363 15.75 -3.60 10.15
N GLY A 364 16.98 -3.88 10.56
CA GLY A 364 17.60 -3.36 11.78
C GLY A 364 17.12 -4.00 13.08
N PHE A 365 15.99 -4.75 13.08
CA PHE A 365 15.46 -5.38 14.28
C PHE A 365 14.55 -6.58 13.97
N SER A 366 15.15 -7.69 13.54
CA SER A 366 14.48 -8.98 13.34
C SER A 366 14.37 -9.76 14.65
N PRO A 367 13.33 -10.59 14.85
CA PRO A 367 13.28 -11.54 15.95
C PRO A 367 14.30 -12.68 15.73
N ASN A 368 14.75 -13.31 16.81
CA ASN A 368 15.57 -14.51 16.74
C ASN A 368 14.77 -15.71 16.20
N SER A 369 15.48 -16.78 15.75
CA SER A 369 14.85 -18.03 15.31
C SER A 369 13.97 -18.63 16.40
N GLY A 370 12.74 -18.97 16.06
CA GLY A 370 11.72 -19.48 17.00
C GLY A 370 11.26 -18.48 18.06
N GLY A 371 11.76 -17.26 18.06
CA GLY A 371 11.53 -16.25 19.09
C GLY A 371 10.12 -15.70 19.11
N VAL A 372 9.67 -15.24 20.28
CA VAL A 372 8.38 -14.59 20.52
C VAL A 372 8.58 -13.08 20.48
N SER A 373 7.97 -12.41 19.50
CA SER A 373 8.05 -10.96 19.30
C SER A 373 6.68 -10.30 19.43
N LEU A 374 6.52 -9.36 20.36
CA LEU A 374 5.33 -8.52 20.49
C LEU A 374 5.56 -7.19 19.77
N ARG A 375 4.65 -6.84 18.86
CA ARG A 375 4.79 -5.62 18.03
C ARG A 375 3.51 -4.81 18.01
N THR A 376 3.64 -3.50 18.06
CA THR A 376 2.50 -2.59 17.88
C THR A 376 2.16 -2.36 16.40
N PHE A 377 2.79 -3.12 15.52
CA PHE A 377 2.68 -3.05 14.07
C PHE A 377 1.32 -3.59 13.58
N ASN A 378 1.14 -3.65 12.28
CA ASN A 378 -0.15 -4.02 11.67
C ASN A 378 -0.19 -5.44 11.10
N ARG A 379 0.96 -6.08 10.81
CA ARG A 379 1.05 -7.40 10.17
C ARG A 379 1.95 -8.36 10.93
N ASN A 380 1.50 -9.62 11.04
CA ASN A 380 2.21 -10.70 11.72
C ASN A 380 2.24 -12.00 10.90
N PHE A 381 2.17 -11.91 9.57
CA PHE A 381 2.28 -13.08 8.69
C PHE A 381 3.61 -13.81 8.91
N GLU A 382 3.63 -15.10 8.63
CA GLU A 382 4.83 -15.93 8.74
C GLU A 382 5.98 -15.33 7.93
N GLY A 383 7.15 -15.20 8.53
CA GLY A 383 8.33 -14.60 7.91
C GLY A 383 8.31 -13.08 7.72
N ARG A 384 7.19 -12.40 7.98
CA ARG A 384 7.03 -10.95 7.73
C ARG A 384 8.11 -10.09 8.37
N SER A 385 8.56 -10.44 9.55
CA SER A 385 9.53 -9.65 10.32
C SER A 385 10.99 -10.08 10.12
N GLY A 386 11.27 -10.80 9.02
CA GLY A 386 12.63 -11.19 8.63
C GLY A 386 13.07 -12.58 9.11
N THR A 387 12.30 -13.23 10.00
CA THR A 387 12.60 -14.56 10.55
C THR A 387 11.41 -15.48 10.33
N ALA A 388 11.60 -16.57 9.59
CA ALA A 388 10.50 -17.41 9.09
C ALA A 388 9.72 -18.10 10.22
N ASP A 389 10.39 -18.61 11.25
CA ASP A 389 9.82 -19.40 12.34
C ASP A 389 9.50 -18.58 13.61
N ALA A 390 9.69 -17.27 13.58
CA ALA A 390 9.36 -16.39 14.70
C ALA A 390 7.87 -16.24 14.90
N LYS A 391 7.45 -16.24 16.17
CA LYS A 391 6.05 -16.06 16.59
C LYS A 391 5.77 -14.59 16.85
N VAL A 392 5.23 -13.89 15.85
CA VAL A 392 4.93 -12.45 15.93
C VAL A 392 3.49 -12.23 16.36
N TYR A 393 3.31 -11.48 17.45
CA TYR A 393 2.03 -11.06 18.00
C TYR A 393 1.80 -9.57 17.74
N LEU A 394 0.54 -9.16 17.55
CA LEU A 394 0.18 -7.74 17.44
C LEU A 394 -0.54 -7.31 18.72
N VAL A 395 -0.08 -6.20 19.29
CA VAL A 395 -0.56 -5.68 20.57
C VAL A 395 -0.61 -4.15 20.59
N SER A 396 -1.27 -3.57 21.58
CA SER A 396 -1.19 -2.14 21.89
C SER A 396 0.18 -1.77 22.46
N PRO A 397 0.58 -0.49 22.43
CA PRO A 397 1.80 -0.01 23.09
C PRO A 397 1.85 -0.37 24.57
N GLU A 398 0.74 -0.24 25.29
CA GLU A 398 0.64 -0.56 26.73
C GLU A 398 0.88 -2.05 27.00
N THR A 399 0.29 -2.94 26.21
CA THR A 399 0.54 -4.39 26.31
C THR A 399 1.99 -4.74 25.94
N ALA A 400 2.55 -4.08 24.91
CA ALA A 400 3.94 -4.26 24.52
C ALA A 400 4.91 -3.90 25.65
N VAL A 401 4.70 -2.74 26.29
CA VAL A 401 5.54 -2.29 27.42
C VAL A 401 5.36 -3.20 28.64
N ALA A 402 4.13 -3.62 28.95
CA ALA A 402 3.89 -4.57 30.04
C ALA A 402 4.71 -5.84 29.87
N ALA A 403 4.69 -6.41 28.67
CA ALA A 403 5.49 -7.58 28.35
C ALA A 403 7.00 -7.32 28.38
N ALA A 404 7.44 -6.14 27.95
CA ALA A 404 8.85 -5.77 28.02
C ALA A 404 9.37 -5.67 29.47
N LEU A 405 8.54 -5.18 30.38
CA LEU A 405 8.91 -5.05 31.81
C LEU A 405 8.92 -6.39 32.54
N THR A 406 8.02 -7.31 32.19
CA THR A 406 7.86 -8.59 32.92
C THR A 406 8.62 -9.76 32.28
N GLY A 407 8.99 -9.66 30.99
CA GLY A 407 9.60 -10.74 30.23
C GLY A 407 8.60 -11.80 29.74
N GLU A 408 7.29 -11.54 29.87
CA GLU A 408 6.23 -12.45 29.47
C GLU A 408 4.97 -11.69 29.05
N ILE A 409 4.08 -12.31 28.28
CA ILE A 409 2.79 -11.70 27.93
C ILE A 409 2.03 -11.41 29.24
N THR A 410 1.76 -10.13 29.45
CA THR A 410 1.15 -9.60 30.67
C THR A 410 0.05 -8.60 30.32
N ASP A 411 -1.11 -8.73 30.94
CA ASP A 411 -2.16 -7.71 30.87
C ASP A 411 -1.65 -6.41 31.51
N PRO A 412 -1.63 -5.28 30.82
CA PRO A 412 -1.07 -4.05 31.36
C PRO A 412 -1.79 -3.58 32.65
N ARG A 413 -3.03 -3.99 32.87
CA ARG A 413 -3.81 -3.72 34.08
C ARG A 413 -3.25 -4.44 35.31
N ASP A 414 -2.51 -5.54 35.14
CA ASP A 414 -1.88 -6.32 36.21
C ASP A 414 -0.57 -5.68 36.73
N LEU A 415 -0.06 -4.62 36.10
CA LEU A 415 1.18 -3.96 36.51
C LEU A 415 1.03 -3.09 37.80
N GLY A 416 -0.19 -2.84 38.26
CA GLY A 416 -0.45 -1.97 39.39
C GLY A 416 -0.07 -0.50 39.16
N LEU A 417 -0.09 -0.06 37.90
CA LEU A 417 0.14 1.33 37.53
C LEU A 417 -1.15 2.12 37.58
N ASP A 418 -1.04 3.40 37.93
CA ASP A 418 -2.14 4.36 37.82
C ASP A 418 -2.53 4.53 36.35
N ALA A 419 -3.79 4.94 36.12
CA ALA A 419 -4.26 5.27 34.78
C ALA A 419 -3.38 6.36 34.12
N LEU A 420 -2.90 6.09 32.94
CA LEU A 420 -2.04 7.01 32.21
C LEU A 420 -2.89 7.97 31.38
N TYR A 421 -2.88 9.22 31.74
CA TYR A 421 -3.46 10.29 30.96
C TYR A 421 -2.33 11.08 30.29
N VAL A 422 -2.42 11.22 28.98
CA VAL A 422 -1.47 11.99 28.18
C VAL A 422 -2.25 13.04 27.41
N ASP A 423 -1.98 14.29 27.73
CA ASP A 423 -2.53 15.41 26.97
C ASP A 423 -1.59 15.74 25.81
N LEU A 424 -2.13 15.80 24.60
CA LEU A 424 -1.41 16.32 23.46
C LEU A 424 -1.25 17.84 23.61
N PRO A 425 -0.12 18.41 23.21
CA PRO A 425 0.11 19.85 23.33
C PRO A 425 -0.83 20.63 22.40
N GLU A 426 -1.25 21.83 22.84
CA GLU A 426 -2.04 22.76 22.02
C GLU A 426 -1.30 23.22 20.76
N ARG A 427 0.03 23.07 20.74
CA ARG A 427 0.88 23.41 19.60
C ARG A 427 2.05 22.42 19.49
N PHE A 428 2.16 21.79 18.32
CA PHE A 428 3.30 20.93 18.00
C PHE A 428 4.52 21.76 17.60
N LEU A 429 5.70 21.17 17.74
CA LEU A 429 6.94 21.76 17.25
C LEU A 429 7.02 21.55 15.74
N ILE A 430 6.79 22.61 14.98
CA ILE A 430 6.77 22.56 13.51
C ILE A 430 8.18 22.90 13.00
N ASP A 431 8.78 21.95 12.26
CA ASP A 431 10.04 22.14 11.54
C ASP A 431 9.97 21.45 10.17
N ASP A 432 9.71 22.23 9.15
CA ASP A 432 9.57 21.76 7.78
C ASP A 432 10.91 21.70 7.02
N SER A 433 12.06 21.89 7.68
CA SER A 433 13.38 21.91 7.03
C SER A 433 13.78 20.59 6.35
N ALA A 434 13.12 19.48 6.71
CA ALA A 434 13.29 18.17 6.04
C ALA A 434 12.25 17.90 4.94
N VAL A 435 11.36 18.85 4.68
CA VAL A 435 10.39 18.79 3.59
C VAL A 435 10.81 19.79 2.51
N LEU A 436 11.27 19.28 1.37
CA LEU A 436 11.73 20.12 0.27
C LEU A 436 10.58 20.41 -0.70
N ALA A 437 10.35 21.68 -0.97
CA ALA A 437 9.43 22.09 -2.02
C ALA A 437 10.02 21.75 -3.41
N PRO A 438 9.17 21.46 -4.41
CA PRO A 438 9.64 21.31 -5.79
C PRO A 438 10.18 22.64 -6.34
N ALA A 439 11.04 22.55 -7.36
CA ALA A 439 11.55 23.71 -8.07
C ALA A 439 10.41 24.49 -8.77
N SER A 440 10.64 25.79 -9.00
CA SER A 440 9.77 26.59 -9.88
C SER A 440 9.72 25.98 -11.29
N PRO A 441 8.69 26.26 -12.10
CA PRO A 441 8.67 25.76 -13.49
C PRO A 441 9.90 26.17 -14.30
N GLU A 442 10.41 27.39 -14.09
CA GLU A 442 11.59 27.91 -14.78
C GLU A 442 12.87 27.19 -14.37
N ASP A 443 13.07 26.97 -13.06
CA ASP A 443 14.22 26.25 -12.53
C ASP A 443 14.17 24.76 -12.88
N ALA A 444 12.98 24.16 -12.83
CA ALA A 444 12.75 22.75 -13.14
C ALA A 444 13.21 22.37 -14.55
N ALA A 445 13.06 23.28 -15.53
CA ALA A 445 13.50 23.05 -16.90
C ALA A 445 15.03 22.85 -17.01
N GLN A 446 15.80 23.37 -16.06
CA GLN A 446 17.27 23.24 -16.02
C GLN A 446 17.75 22.04 -15.18
N LEU A 447 16.83 21.39 -14.45
CA LEU A 447 17.21 20.26 -13.59
C LEU A 447 17.37 18.98 -14.38
N GLU A 448 18.46 18.28 -14.10
CA GLU A 448 18.71 16.92 -14.57
C GLU A 448 18.18 15.89 -13.56
N VAL A 449 17.53 14.85 -14.06
CA VAL A 449 17.14 13.70 -13.24
C VAL A 449 18.34 12.78 -13.10
N LEU A 450 18.74 12.53 -11.84
CA LEU A 450 19.96 11.80 -11.50
C LEU A 450 19.64 10.30 -11.36
N ARG A 451 20.09 9.49 -12.31
CA ARG A 451 19.89 8.03 -12.30
C ARG A 451 21.18 7.32 -11.91
N GLY A 452 21.08 6.43 -10.93
CA GLY A 452 22.13 5.45 -10.65
C GLY A 452 22.19 4.36 -11.74
N PRO A 453 23.28 3.56 -11.77
CA PRO A 453 23.49 2.57 -12.83
C PRO A 453 22.41 1.47 -12.86
N ASN A 454 21.72 1.26 -11.75
CA ASN A 454 20.63 0.27 -11.63
C ASN A 454 19.24 0.80 -12.02
N ILE A 455 19.08 2.12 -12.23
CA ILE A 455 17.80 2.75 -12.59
C ILE A 455 17.76 2.92 -14.11
N LYS A 456 16.86 2.19 -14.77
CA LYS A 456 16.72 2.16 -16.23
C LYS A 456 15.37 2.72 -16.65
N GLU A 457 15.29 3.18 -17.90
CA GLU A 457 14.05 3.68 -18.50
C GLU A 457 12.95 2.62 -18.44
N PHE A 458 11.72 3.08 -18.27
CA PHE A 458 10.53 2.24 -18.23
C PHE A 458 10.17 1.76 -19.64
N PRO A 459 9.84 0.47 -19.84
CA PRO A 459 9.44 -0.04 -21.14
C PRO A 459 8.06 0.52 -21.51
N GLN A 460 7.94 1.01 -22.75
CA GLN A 460 6.68 1.52 -23.27
C GLN A 460 5.98 0.46 -24.10
N GLY A 461 4.68 0.30 -23.88
CA GLY A 461 3.82 -0.51 -24.73
C GLY A 461 3.63 0.13 -26.11
N LYS A 462 3.27 -0.69 -27.08
CA LYS A 462 2.96 -0.24 -28.44
C LYS A 462 1.49 -0.52 -28.75
N PRO A 463 0.80 0.33 -29.52
CA PRO A 463 -0.54 0.04 -30.04
C PRO A 463 -0.63 -1.37 -30.59
N VAL A 464 -1.72 -2.09 -30.31
CA VAL A 464 -1.85 -3.49 -30.75
C VAL A 464 -2.03 -3.62 -32.26
N GLY A 465 -2.58 -2.60 -32.93
CA GLY A 465 -2.88 -2.62 -34.37
C GLY A 465 -4.00 -3.62 -34.70
N ASP A 466 -4.23 -3.86 -35.98
CA ASP A 466 -5.26 -4.81 -36.42
C ASP A 466 -4.73 -6.24 -36.61
N ALA A 467 -3.42 -6.41 -36.71
CA ALA A 467 -2.78 -7.72 -36.79
C ALA A 467 -1.44 -7.75 -36.02
N ILE A 468 -1.13 -8.90 -35.44
CA ILE A 468 0.16 -9.19 -34.79
C ILE A 468 0.70 -10.48 -35.39
N THR A 469 1.88 -10.42 -36.02
CA THR A 469 2.62 -11.59 -36.48
C THR A 469 3.87 -11.77 -35.67
N ALA A 470 3.98 -12.87 -34.92
CA ALA A 470 5.07 -13.10 -34.00
C ALA A 470 5.35 -14.61 -33.80
N LYS A 471 6.52 -14.94 -33.26
CA LYS A 471 6.84 -16.32 -32.89
C LYS A 471 6.18 -16.70 -31.56
N LEU A 472 5.69 -17.95 -31.50
CA LEU A 472 5.36 -18.61 -30.23
C LEU A 472 6.65 -19.01 -29.53
N THR A 473 7.17 -18.12 -28.68
CA THR A 473 8.48 -18.35 -28.03
C THR A 473 8.41 -19.22 -26.78
N LEU A 474 7.22 -19.32 -26.18
CA LEU A 474 7.02 -20.15 -24.99
C LEU A 474 5.59 -20.69 -24.93
N LYS A 475 5.47 -22.00 -24.73
CA LYS A 475 4.22 -22.70 -24.42
C LYS A 475 4.34 -23.34 -23.04
N VAL A 476 3.48 -22.93 -22.10
CA VAL A 476 3.49 -23.37 -20.70
C VAL A 476 2.15 -24.00 -20.31
N GLY A 477 2.18 -24.90 -19.33
CA GLY A 477 1.01 -25.61 -18.83
C GLY A 477 0.09 -24.78 -17.95
N ASP A 478 -0.72 -25.48 -17.14
CA ASP A 478 -1.67 -24.91 -16.21
C ASP A 478 -0.99 -24.32 -14.96
N ASN A 479 -1.70 -23.40 -14.27
CA ASN A 479 -1.34 -22.83 -12.98
C ASN A 479 0.03 -22.11 -12.98
N ILE A 480 0.36 -21.43 -14.06
CA ILE A 480 1.53 -20.55 -14.09
C ILE A 480 1.31 -19.39 -13.13
N THR A 481 2.22 -19.25 -12.18
CA THR A 481 2.16 -18.18 -11.16
C THR A 481 2.93 -16.94 -11.62
N THR A 482 2.66 -15.80 -11.00
CA THR A 482 3.47 -14.59 -11.20
C THR A 482 4.94 -14.80 -10.80
N ASP A 483 5.25 -15.76 -9.89
CA ASP A 483 6.62 -16.16 -9.56
C ASP A 483 7.28 -17.03 -10.64
N HIS A 484 6.50 -17.82 -11.39
CA HIS A 484 7.02 -18.51 -12.58
C HIS A 484 7.37 -17.51 -13.68
N ILE A 485 6.55 -16.47 -13.87
CA ILE A 485 6.77 -15.45 -14.89
C ILE A 485 7.94 -14.56 -14.49
N MET A 486 7.92 -14.02 -13.26
CA MET A 486 8.96 -13.13 -12.75
C MET A 486 9.23 -13.44 -11.27
N PRO A 487 10.28 -14.21 -10.97
CA PRO A 487 10.66 -14.54 -9.60
C PRO A 487 10.96 -13.28 -8.76
N ALA A 488 10.63 -13.30 -7.46
CA ALA A 488 10.81 -12.18 -6.54
C ALA A 488 11.61 -12.56 -5.28
N GLY A 489 12.62 -13.40 -5.43
CA GLY A 489 13.53 -13.72 -4.32
C GLY A 489 14.45 -12.55 -3.94
N SER A 490 15.04 -12.60 -2.73
CA SER A 490 15.92 -11.55 -2.18
C SER A 490 17.10 -11.16 -3.09
N LYS A 491 17.55 -12.07 -3.95
CA LYS A 491 18.62 -11.82 -4.94
C LYS A 491 18.14 -11.02 -6.16
N ILE A 492 16.84 -10.97 -6.42
CA ILE A 492 16.24 -10.35 -7.61
C ILE A 492 15.61 -9.00 -7.26
N LEU A 493 15.06 -8.86 -6.06
CA LEU A 493 14.40 -7.63 -5.57
C LEU A 493 15.23 -6.36 -5.72
N PRO A 494 16.59 -6.35 -5.55
CA PRO A 494 17.40 -5.14 -5.78
C PRO A 494 17.33 -4.60 -7.20
N TYR A 495 16.96 -5.42 -8.19
CA TYR A 495 16.85 -5.03 -9.61
C TYR A 495 15.46 -4.53 -10.02
N ARG A 496 14.51 -4.34 -9.10
CA ARG A 496 13.12 -3.98 -9.43
C ARG A 496 12.96 -2.76 -10.33
N SER A 497 13.89 -1.80 -10.27
CA SER A 497 13.92 -0.59 -11.12
C SER A 497 14.78 -0.78 -12.38
N ASN A 498 15.21 -2.02 -12.68
CA ASN A 498 16.05 -2.37 -13.81
C ASN A 498 15.39 -3.49 -14.61
N ILE A 499 14.34 -3.14 -15.36
CA ILE A 499 13.60 -4.10 -16.19
C ILE A 499 14.51 -4.86 -17.16
N PRO A 500 15.51 -4.23 -17.84
CA PRO A 500 16.50 -4.95 -18.64
C PRO A 500 17.20 -6.07 -17.89
N LYS A 501 17.63 -5.84 -16.64
CA LYS A 501 18.28 -6.85 -15.81
C LYS A 501 17.30 -7.91 -15.31
N LEU A 502 16.09 -7.49 -14.89
CA LEU A 502 15.05 -8.42 -14.51
C LEU A 502 14.67 -9.37 -15.65
N SER A 503 14.76 -8.91 -16.89
CA SER A 503 14.39 -9.72 -18.07
C SER A 503 15.21 -11.00 -18.19
N GLU A 504 16.42 -11.05 -17.64
CA GLU A 504 17.27 -12.25 -17.62
C GLU A 504 16.66 -13.39 -16.78
N PHE A 505 15.76 -13.08 -15.83
CA PHE A 505 15.12 -14.04 -14.95
C PHE A 505 13.69 -14.41 -15.37
N CYS A 506 13.19 -13.79 -16.44
CA CYS A 506 11.82 -14.02 -16.92
C CYS A 506 11.63 -15.47 -17.35
N PHE A 507 10.63 -16.13 -16.77
CA PHE A 507 10.33 -17.56 -16.98
C PHE A 507 11.51 -18.54 -16.73
N ALA A 508 12.59 -18.09 -16.06
CA ALA A 508 13.77 -18.93 -15.84
C ALA A 508 13.48 -20.26 -15.10
N VAL A 509 12.36 -20.33 -14.39
CA VAL A 509 11.87 -21.56 -13.72
C VAL A 509 11.23 -22.53 -14.73
N CYS A 510 10.63 -22.02 -15.82
CA CYS A 510 9.96 -22.80 -16.85
C CYS A 510 10.91 -23.14 -18.00
N ASP A 511 11.65 -22.15 -18.48
CA ASP A 511 12.60 -22.25 -19.59
C ASP A 511 13.74 -21.25 -19.39
N LYS A 512 14.94 -21.75 -19.14
CA LYS A 512 16.12 -20.91 -18.87
C LYS A 512 16.58 -20.10 -20.09
N GLU A 513 16.23 -20.51 -21.30
CA GLU A 513 16.61 -19.87 -22.55
C GLU A 513 15.56 -18.85 -23.03
N PHE A 514 14.39 -18.76 -22.34
CA PHE A 514 13.27 -17.92 -22.79
C PHE A 514 13.68 -16.47 -23.05
N ALA A 515 14.40 -15.85 -22.13
CA ALA A 515 14.80 -14.45 -22.26
C ALA A 515 15.64 -14.18 -23.51
N GLN A 516 16.56 -15.10 -23.85
CA GLN A 516 17.39 -15.01 -25.04
C GLN A 516 16.58 -15.26 -26.30
N THR A 517 15.72 -16.29 -26.28
CA THR A 517 14.84 -16.66 -27.40
C THR A 517 13.87 -15.50 -27.73
N ALA A 518 13.27 -14.90 -26.71
CA ALA A 518 12.35 -13.77 -26.88
C ALA A 518 13.07 -12.53 -27.46
N LYS A 519 14.25 -12.18 -26.93
CA LYS A 519 15.06 -11.07 -27.45
C LYS A 519 15.47 -11.29 -28.91
N ALA A 520 15.84 -12.51 -29.29
CA ALA A 520 16.21 -12.85 -30.66
C ALA A 520 15.01 -12.82 -31.62
N ALA A 521 13.81 -13.13 -31.15
CA ALA A 521 12.58 -13.08 -31.93
C ALA A 521 12.07 -11.65 -32.16
N GLY A 522 12.36 -10.73 -31.24
CA GLY A 522 11.90 -9.32 -31.25
C GLY A 522 10.45 -9.17 -30.79
N GLU A 523 9.47 -9.61 -31.57
CA GLU A 523 8.07 -9.68 -31.12
C GLU A 523 7.64 -11.14 -30.92
N THR A 524 6.88 -11.39 -29.83
CA THR A 524 6.53 -12.74 -29.40
C THR A 524 5.07 -12.86 -28.97
N ILE A 525 4.54 -14.08 -29.09
CA ILE A 525 3.28 -14.52 -28.51
C ILE A 525 3.60 -15.64 -27.51
N LEU A 526 2.95 -15.63 -26.36
CA LEU A 526 3.03 -16.69 -25.36
C LEU A 526 1.74 -17.49 -25.35
N VAL A 527 1.84 -18.79 -25.08
CA VAL A 527 0.68 -19.68 -24.91
C VAL A 527 0.73 -20.32 -23.52
N GLY A 528 -0.38 -20.25 -22.80
CA GLY A 528 -0.54 -20.79 -21.45
C GLY A 528 -1.72 -21.72 -21.29
N GLY A 529 -1.69 -22.55 -20.25
CA GLY A 529 -2.81 -23.39 -19.84
C GLY A 529 -3.84 -22.63 -19.02
N SER A 530 -4.55 -23.34 -18.14
CA SER A 530 -5.57 -22.79 -17.25
C SER A 530 -4.96 -21.99 -16.10
N ASN A 531 -5.70 -20.93 -15.65
CA ASN A 531 -5.33 -20.12 -14.49
C ASN A 531 -3.94 -19.47 -14.62
N TYR A 532 -3.63 -18.91 -15.79
CA TYR A 532 -2.37 -18.25 -16.07
C TYR A 532 -2.23 -16.95 -15.26
N GLY A 533 -1.08 -16.75 -14.61
CA GLY A 533 -0.76 -15.55 -13.85
C GLY A 533 -1.34 -15.52 -12.43
N GLN A 534 -1.66 -16.67 -11.84
CA GLN A 534 -2.13 -16.74 -10.45
C GLN A 534 -1.06 -16.27 -9.45
N GLY A 535 -1.49 -15.81 -8.28
CA GLY A 535 -0.59 -15.40 -7.18
C GLY A 535 -0.63 -13.90 -6.88
N SER A 536 0.50 -13.33 -6.53
CA SER A 536 0.61 -11.91 -6.14
C SER A 536 0.33 -10.96 -7.29
N SER A 537 -0.28 -9.79 -7.01
CA SER A 537 -0.48 -8.72 -7.99
C SER A 537 0.86 -8.03 -8.30
N ARG A 538 1.66 -8.62 -9.20
CA ARG A 538 2.95 -8.07 -9.62
C ARG A 538 2.88 -7.53 -11.02
N GLU A 539 2.98 -6.22 -11.16
CA GLU A 539 3.08 -5.56 -12.47
C GLU A 539 4.32 -6.01 -13.27
N HIS A 540 5.43 -6.31 -12.60
CA HIS A 540 6.64 -6.85 -13.24
C HIS A 540 6.40 -8.13 -14.04
N ALA A 541 5.39 -8.94 -13.67
CA ALA A 541 5.00 -10.12 -14.42
C ALA A 541 4.33 -9.79 -15.78
N ALA A 542 3.99 -8.51 -16.01
CA ALA A 542 3.55 -8.00 -17.33
C ALA A 542 4.63 -7.12 -17.98
N LEU A 543 5.29 -6.26 -17.19
CA LEU A 543 6.30 -5.31 -17.70
C LEU A 543 7.55 -5.99 -18.24
N VAL A 544 8.01 -7.06 -17.58
CA VAL A 544 9.20 -7.79 -18.05
C VAL A 544 8.93 -8.55 -19.35
N PRO A 545 7.82 -9.30 -19.51
CA PRO A 545 7.40 -9.80 -20.81
C PRO A 545 7.24 -8.71 -21.88
N LEU A 546 6.64 -7.55 -21.55
CA LEU A 546 6.55 -6.42 -22.47
C LEU A 546 7.92 -6.00 -22.99
N TYR A 547 8.90 -5.84 -22.09
CA TYR A 547 10.28 -5.49 -22.45
C TYR A 547 10.92 -6.54 -23.38
N LEU A 548 10.58 -7.81 -23.20
CA LEU A 548 11.04 -8.91 -24.06
C LEU A 548 10.26 -9.03 -25.38
N GLY A 549 9.36 -8.09 -25.68
CA GLY A 549 8.62 -8.03 -26.93
C GLY A 549 7.35 -8.88 -26.97
N VAL A 550 6.82 -9.31 -25.81
CA VAL A 550 5.54 -10.03 -25.76
C VAL A 550 4.41 -9.09 -26.15
N ARG A 551 3.64 -9.44 -27.19
CA ARG A 551 2.52 -8.66 -27.73
C ARG A 551 1.17 -9.22 -27.31
N ALA A 552 1.06 -10.54 -27.18
CA ALA A 552 -0.14 -11.22 -26.75
C ALA A 552 0.20 -12.46 -25.91
N VAL A 553 -0.70 -12.78 -25.00
CA VAL A 553 -0.71 -14.03 -24.27
C VAL A 553 -2.04 -14.72 -24.55
N ILE A 554 -2.02 -15.97 -25.01
CA ILE A 554 -3.21 -16.76 -25.31
C ILE A 554 -3.24 -17.93 -24.34
N ALA A 555 -4.26 -18.03 -23.50
CA ALA A 555 -4.33 -19.05 -22.45
C ALA A 555 -5.70 -19.74 -22.42
N LYS A 556 -5.80 -20.91 -21.77
CA LYS A 556 -7.10 -21.53 -21.51
C LYS A 556 -7.96 -20.67 -20.56
N SER A 557 -7.33 -20.03 -19.57
CA SER A 557 -7.94 -19.02 -18.68
C SER A 557 -6.88 -18.19 -17.94
N PHE A 558 -7.27 -17.02 -17.42
CA PHE A 558 -6.40 -16.10 -16.69
C PHE A 558 -6.83 -15.91 -15.23
N ALA A 559 -5.84 -15.67 -14.36
CA ALA A 559 -6.08 -15.00 -13.09
C ALA A 559 -6.47 -13.53 -13.36
N ARG A 560 -7.57 -13.06 -12.75
CA ARG A 560 -8.18 -11.75 -13.01
C ARG A 560 -7.19 -10.57 -12.93
N ILE A 561 -6.40 -10.52 -11.85
CA ILE A 561 -5.45 -9.41 -11.61
C ILE A 561 -4.36 -9.40 -12.70
N HIS A 562 -3.87 -10.56 -13.10
CA HIS A 562 -2.82 -10.63 -14.11
C HIS A 562 -3.31 -10.22 -15.50
N ALA A 563 -4.53 -10.60 -15.87
CA ALA A 563 -5.14 -10.13 -17.11
C ALA A 563 -5.23 -8.59 -17.15
N ALA A 564 -5.62 -7.96 -16.04
CA ALA A 564 -5.64 -6.50 -15.91
C ALA A 564 -4.22 -5.90 -16.05
N ASN A 565 -3.20 -6.49 -15.43
CA ASN A 565 -1.82 -6.03 -15.56
C ASN A 565 -1.28 -6.15 -17.01
N LEU A 566 -1.66 -7.20 -17.73
CA LEU A 566 -1.32 -7.34 -19.16
C LEU A 566 -1.94 -6.20 -19.98
N ILE A 567 -3.23 -5.92 -19.78
CA ILE A 567 -3.93 -4.82 -20.46
C ILE A 567 -3.28 -3.48 -20.15
N ASN A 568 -2.98 -3.22 -18.87
CA ASN A 568 -2.30 -2.00 -18.42
C ASN A 568 -0.93 -1.83 -19.11
N ALA A 569 -0.21 -2.93 -19.33
CA ALA A 569 1.08 -2.94 -20.02
C ALA A 569 0.96 -2.87 -21.56
N GLY A 570 -0.25 -2.97 -22.13
CA GLY A 570 -0.48 -3.00 -23.58
C GLY A 570 -0.24 -4.37 -24.22
N ILE A 571 -0.29 -5.44 -23.43
CA ILE A 571 -0.22 -6.83 -23.89
C ILE A 571 -1.65 -7.39 -23.98
N LEU A 572 -2.00 -7.99 -25.11
CA LEU A 572 -3.34 -8.50 -25.38
C LEU A 572 -3.56 -9.88 -24.71
N PRO A 573 -4.42 -10.00 -23.68
CA PRO A 573 -4.76 -11.30 -23.09
C PRO A 573 -5.96 -11.89 -23.78
N LEU A 574 -5.82 -13.10 -24.36
CA LEU A 574 -6.88 -13.81 -25.09
C LEU A 574 -7.05 -15.23 -24.55
N THR A 575 -8.25 -15.76 -24.66
CA THR A 575 -8.54 -17.16 -24.34
C THR A 575 -8.89 -17.94 -25.60
N PHE A 576 -8.58 -19.24 -25.61
CA PHE A 576 -9.06 -20.13 -26.68
C PHE A 576 -10.59 -20.24 -26.61
N ALA A 577 -11.28 -20.17 -27.76
CA ALA A 577 -12.71 -20.43 -27.83
C ALA A 577 -13.01 -21.91 -27.48
N ALA A 578 -12.17 -22.82 -27.94
CA ALA A 578 -12.17 -24.23 -27.55
C ALA A 578 -10.84 -24.53 -26.79
N PRO A 579 -10.87 -24.95 -25.55
CA PRO A 579 -9.65 -25.21 -24.76
C PRO A 579 -8.69 -26.23 -25.39
N ASP A 580 -9.20 -27.15 -26.19
CA ASP A 580 -8.41 -28.18 -26.87
C ASP A 580 -7.53 -27.61 -27.99
N ASP A 581 -7.85 -26.43 -28.51
CA ASP A 581 -7.02 -25.74 -29.51
C ASP A 581 -5.62 -25.40 -28.98
N TYR A 582 -5.45 -25.33 -27.66
CA TYR A 582 -4.15 -25.22 -27.01
C TYR A 582 -3.19 -26.33 -27.50
N ASP A 583 -3.67 -27.58 -27.61
CA ASP A 583 -2.83 -28.74 -27.97
C ASP A 583 -2.37 -28.69 -29.42
N ALA A 584 -3.10 -27.96 -30.27
CA ALA A 584 -2.77 -27.81 -31.69
C ALA A 584 -1.54 -26.90 -31.95
N LEU A 585 -1.10 -26.11 -30.98
CA LEU A 585 0.01 -25.17 -31.12
C LEU A 585 1.34 -25.79 -30.68
N THR A 586 2.42 -25.48 -31.40
CA THR A 586 3.78 -25.97 -31.09
C THR A 586 4.72 -24.78 -30.87
N GLN A 587 5.52 -24.80 -29.80
CA GLN A 587 6.53 -23.77 -29.53
C GLN A 587 7.50 -23.67 -30.74
N GLY A 588 7.80 -22.43 -31.15
CA GLY A 588 8.64 -22.11 -32.30
C GLY A 588 7.86 -21.77 -33.56
N GLU A 589 6.56 -22.06 -33.63
CA GLU A 589 5.71 -21.69 -34.80
C GLU A 589 5.59 -20.16 -34.91
N THR A 590 5.39 -19.68 -36.14
CA THR A 590 4.97 -18.29 -36.39
C THR A 590 3.45 -18.23 -36.35
N LEU A 591 2.93 -17.35 -35.51
CA LEU A 591 1.50 -17.11 -35.33
C LEU A 591 1.13 -15.73 -35.87
N THR A 592 -0.04 -15.64 -36.50
CA THR A 592 -0.61 -14.34 -36.91
C THR A 592 -2.00 -14.19 -36.31
N LEU A 593 -2.17 -13.22 -35.46
CA LEU A 593 -3.45 -12.80 -34.88
C LEU A 593 -4.04 -11.69 -35.75
N THR A 594 -5.29 -11.83 -36.18
CA THR A 594 -5.97 -10.87 -37.07
C THR A 594 -7.34 -10.47 -36.56
N GLY A 595 -7.86 -9.34 -37.06
CA GLY A 595 -9.15 -8.78 -36.66
C GLY A 595 -9.14 -8.23 -35.25
N ILE A 596 -8.01 -7.72 -34.80
CA ILE A 596 -7.82 -7.25 -33.41
C ILE A 596 -8.71 -6.03 -33.12
N ASP A 597 -8.71 -5.03 -34.01
CA ASP A 597 -9.43 -3.78 -33.76
C ASP A 597 -10.94 -4.03 -33.62
N ALA A 598 -11.55 -4.79 -34.55
CA ALA A 598 -12.95 -5.20 -34.42
C ALA A 598 -13.18 -6.16 -33.24
N GLY A 599 -12.22 -7.04 -32.97
CA GLY A 599 -12.26 -8.02 -31.88
C GLY A 599 -12.20 -7.41 -30.48
N LEU A 600 -11.58 -6.25 -30.33
CA LEU A 600 -11.59 -5.51 -29.05
C LEU A 600 -13.01 -5.09 -28.64
N ASP A 601 -13.89 -4.87 -29.61
CA ASP A 601 -15.30 -4.50 -29.35
C ASP A 601 -16.24 -5.71 -29.39
N SER A 602 -16.00 -6.69 -30.30
CA SER A 602 -16.86 -7.87 -30.49
C SER A 602 -16.52 -9.04 -29.56
N GLY A 603 -15.30 -9.05 -29.03
CA GLY A 603 -14.79 -10.12 -28.17
C GLY A 603 -14.22 -11.33 -28.90
N THR A 604 -14.12 -11.34 -30.26
CA THR A 604 -13.64 -12.49 -31.02
C THR A 604 -12.59 -12.09 -32.05
N MET A 605 -11.50 -12.85 -32.13
CA MET A 605 -10.38 -12.67 -33.08
C MET A 605 -9.96 -14.02 -33.67
N THR A 606 -9.14 -14.01 -34.70
CA THR A 606 -8.66 -15.23 -35.33
C THR A 606 -7.15 -15.35 -35.22
N LEU A 607 -6.68 -16.48 -34.68
CA LEU A 607 -5.28 -16.85 -34.63
C LEU A 607 -4.97 -17.82 -35.80
N HIS A 608 -4.02 -17.46 -36.63
CA HIS A 608 -3.53 -18.31 -37.73
C HIS A 608 -2.22 -18.99 -37.32
N ALA A 609 -2.16 -20.30 -37.43
CA ALA A 609 -0.98 -21.13 -37.21
C ALA A 609 -0.73 -22.03 -38.43
N GLY A 610 0.10 -21.57 -39.36
CA GLY A 610 0.22 -22.18 -40.69
C GLY A 610 -1.12 -22.12 -41.44
N ASN A 611 -1.69 -23.27 -41.77
CA ASN A 611 -3.00 -23.38 -42.46
C ASN A 611 -4.19 -23.53 -41.48
N ARG A 612 -3.95 -23.44 -40.17
CA ARG A 612 -5.00 -23.59 -39.14
C ARG A 612 -5.53 -22.22 -38.76
N GLU A 613 -6.84 -22.11 -38.64
CA GLU A 613 -7.55 -20.96 -38.09
C GLU A 613 -8.14 -21.35 -36.73
N ILE A 614 -7.74 -20.63 -35.69
CA ILE A 614 -8.12 -20.91 -34.32
C ILE A 614 -8.86 -19.69 -33.77
N PRO A 615 -10.15 -19.80 -33.45
CA PRO A 615 -10.88 -18.71 -32.80
C PRO A 615 -10.36 -18.46 -31.40
N VAL A 616 -10.09 -17.19 -31.10
CA VAL A 616 -9.69 -16.73 -29.74
C VAL A 616 -10.61 -15.61 -29.29
N CYS A 617 -10.82 -15.54 -27.99
CA CYS A 617 -11.79 -14.63 -27.37
C CYS A 617 -11.12 -13.69 -26.37
N GLY A 618 -11.64 -12.47 -26.24
CA GLY A 618 -11.30 -11.52 -25.18
C GLY A 618 -12.55 -10.77 -24.74
N SER A 619 -12.66 -10.47 -23.46
CA SER A 619 -13.74 -9.64 -22.94
C SER A 619 -13.13 -8.36 -22.38
N PHE A 620 -13.37 -7.25 -23.07
CA PHE A 620 -12.80 -5.95 -22.72
C PHE A 620 -13.91 -4.93 -22.46
N THR A 621 -13.74 -4.12 -21.42
CA THR A 621 -14.54 -2.90 -21.29
C THR A 621 -14.13 -1.91 -22.39
N LYS A 622 -14.98 -0.92 -22.69
CA LYS A 622 -14.65 0.15 -23.65
C LYS A 622 -13.31 0.82 -23.34
N ARG A 623 -13.07 1.06 -22.04
CA ARG A 623 -11.80 1.64 -21.55
C ARG A 623 -10.62 0.71 -21.80
N GLN A 624 -10.73 -0.57 -21.47
CA GLN A 624 -9.66 -1.56 -21.72
C GLN A 624 -9.33 -1.69 -23.21
N ALA A 625 -10.34 -1.69 -24.08
CA ALA A 625 -10.14 -1.67 -25.53
C ALA A 625 -9.37 -0.41 -25.98
N ALA A 626 -9.74 0.77 -25.46
CA ALA A 626 -9.05 2.02 -25.75
C ALA A 626 -7.59 2.00 -25.22
N MET A 627 -7.36 1.47 -24.03
CA MET A 627 -6.01 1.30 -23.49
C MET A 627 -5.12 0.41 -24.38
N LEU A 628 -5.65 -0.73 -24.85
CA LEU A 628 -4.92 -1.62 -25.76
C LEU A 628 -4.63 -0.94 -27.11
N ARG A 629 -5.60 -0.16 -27.64
CA ARG A 629 -5.39 0.65 -28.86
C ARG A 629 -4.29 1.69 -28.68
N ALA A 630 -4.19 2.31 -27.50
CA ALA A 630 -3.13 3.26 -27.16
C ALA A 630 -1.76 2.60 -26.89
N GLY A 631 -1.72 1.28 -26.64
CA GLY A 631 -0.52 0.55 -26.25
C GLY A 631 -0.28 0.51 -24.74
N GLY A 632 -1.35 0.57 -23.95
CA GLY A 632 -1.35 0.46 -22.50
C GLY A 632 -1.85 1.70 -21.76
N LEU A 633 -2.01 1.56 -20.46
CA LEU A 633 -2.61 2.58 -19.60
C LEU A 633 -1.85 3.92 -19.62
N LEU A 634 -0.52 3.88 -19.57
CA LEU A 634 0.29 5.10 -19.52
C LEU A 634 0.18 5.92 -20.82
N ASN A 635 0.17 5.27 -21.98
CA ASN A 635 -0.07 5.93 -23.26
C ASN A 635 -1.48 6.50 -23.34
N TYR A 636 -2.48 5.74 -22.90
CA TYR A 636 -3.87 6.15 -22.85
C TYR A 636 -4.06 7.43 -22.01
N THR A 637 -3.45 7.48 -20.82
CA THR A 637 -3.47 8.66 -19.95
C THR A 637 -2.72 9.85 -20.58
N LYS A 638 -1.57 9.59 -21.23
CA LYS A 638 -0.79 10.62 -21.94
C LYS A 638 -1.63 11.33 -23.01
N GLU A 639 -2.45 10.61 -23.72
CA GLU A 639 -3.34 11.12 -24.77
C GLU A 639 -4.52 11.94 -24.23
N GLY A 640 -4.69 12.00 -22.90
CA GLY A 640 -5.76 12.74 -22.24
C GLY A 640 -7.14 12.08 -22.34
N ASN A 641 -7.15 10.76 -22.48
CA ASN A 641 -8.38 9.97 -22.65
C ASN A 641 -9.04 9.55 -21.32
N ASP A 642 -8.49 9.94 -20.15
CA ASP A 642 -9.06 9.66 -18.83
C ASP A 642 -10.00 10.76 -18.34
#